data_408bf8e7cfded6332630ea9dbeaf913f
#
_entry.id   408bf8e7cfded6332630ea9dbeaf913f
#
_cell.length_a   1.000
_cell.length_b   1.000
_cell.length_c   1.000
_cell.angle_alpha   90.00
_cell.angle_beta   90.00
_cell.angle_gamma   90.00
#
_symmetry.space_group_name_H-M   'P 1'
#
loop_
_entity.id
_entity.type
_entity.pdbx_description
1 polymer ?
#
loop_
_entity_poly.entity_id
_entity_poly.type
_entity_poly.pdbx_seq_one_letter_code
_entity_poly.pdbx_strand_id
1 'polypeptide(L)'
;MESQIPQEWNKFILKDVTFVNLMMRRIYNVLIVANPYDAFMLEDDGRVEEKIFNEYMELGLRYPPTFTQVSTIAEAEEVLATTKIDLVICMPGTADNDAFTVARAIKGKFPEIHCVVLTPFSHGITRRMQDEDLSIFDYVFCWLGNTNLIMSIIKLIEDKMNLEHDIKEAGVQMILLVEDSIRFYSSILPNLYGYILQQSKNFSTEALNRHAANLRMRGRPKVVLARTYEEALGIYERYKNNCLGVISDVRFPYHSTKRSQIVGAGASSLEKDPEAGFKLLEAIRREDEFLPLIMESSESANRERAEREGFRFVDKNSKMLSVDLRHLLEEHMGFGDFIFRDPKTHAVITRIRSLKDLQDNIFKIPRDSMLYHISRNHMSRWLTARAIFPVANFLKHVTWHKLQDVDAHRQIIFDAIVQYRHMKNIGVVAVFDRGKFDKYAHFARIGDGSLGGKGRGLAFLDNVVKTHPQFNQYPGASVRIPKTVVLCTDVFDQFMEQNNLYEIALSDAPDDVILQHFLRAQLPDSYIDDFFTFFEATKSPIAIRSSSLLEDSHYQPFAGIYSTYMIPYLEDKYEMLHMLAAAIKSVYASVYYRDSKAYMTATSNVIDQEKMAVILQEVVGKSYGDHYYPNISGVLRSLNYYPIGDETAEEGIASLALGLGKYIVDGGQTLRMSPYHPAQVLQMSEMEIALRETQTHFYALDMKHVGADFKVDDGFNILKLKVKEADKEGSLQYIASTFDPYDQVIRDGLYEGGRKIISFCGVLQHDVFPLPQILQMSMKYGAEAMRRPVEIEFACNLNADKTGEFYLLQIRPIVDSKQTLVEDVAALPDEECLLRSNNSLGHGISDDVTDVVYVKYDDQFTAMHNPAVASDIERINQKFLDEGRNYVLVGPGRWGSSDSWLGVPVKWPHISAARVIVELVLRNYRVDPSQGTHFFQNLTSFGVGYFTIDTNRPGEGGLFRKEILDQMPAVEETALVRHVRFDRPLRIMMDGKKQVGAVLLPENEVVETNDQP
;
A
#
# COMPACT_ATOMS: atom_id res chain seq x y z
N MET A 1 27.34 14.11 -13.26
CA MET A 1 28.54 13.58 -12.57
C MET A 1 28.23 12.15 -12.21
N GLU A 2 28.73 11.21 -13.02
CA GLU A 2 28.61 9.77 -12.73
C GLU A 2 29.33 9.47 -11.42
N SER A 3 28.65 8.80 -10.51
CA SER A 3 29.16 8.45 -9.20
C SER A 3 30.32 7.45 -9.34
N GLN A 4 31.54 7.87 -9.02
CA GLN A 4 32.68 6.96 -8.84
C GLN A 4 32.53 6.18 -7.50
N ILE A 5 31.37 5.50 -7.33
CA ILE A 5 31.21 4.56 -6.24
C ILE A 5 31.84 3.24 -6.70
N PRO A 6 32.73 2.63 -5.89
CA PRO A 6 33.29 1.32 -6.23
C PRO A 6 32.15 0.34 -6.51
N GLN A 7 32.29 -0.45 -7.58
CA GLN A 7 31.25 -1.43 -8.02
C GLN A 7 30.81 -2.41 -6.92
N GLU A 8 31.61 -2.61 -5.90
CA GLU A 8 31.28 -3.42 -4.71
C GLU A 8 30.15 -2.81 -3.85
N TRP A 9 29.94 -1.49 -3.89
CA TRP A 9 28.94 -0.78 -3.11
C TRP A 9 27.57 -0.66 -3.83
N ASN A 10 27.55 -0.81 -5.14
CA ASN A 10 26.32 -0.82 -5.94
C ASN A 10 25.43 -2.08 -5.68
N LYS A 11 25.95 -3.07 -4.94
CA LYS A 11 25.22 -4.31 -4.60
C LYS A 11 24.71 -4.33 -3.17
N PHE A 12 24.84 -3.24 -2.42
CA PHE A 12 24.34 -3.22 -1.05
C PHE A 12 22.83 -3.02 -1.03
N ILE A 13 22.11 -4.08 -0.67
CA ILE A 13 20.64 -4.04 -0.43
C ILE A 13 20.45 -3.95 1.07
N LEU A 14 19.85 -2.86 1.55
CA LEU A 14 19.41 -2.77 2.95
C LEU A 14 18.41 -3.88 3.23
N LYS A 15 18.71 -4.69 4.25
CA LYS A 15 17.79 -5.74 4.68
C LYS A 15 16.66 -5.11 5.49
N ASP A 16 15.43 -5.26 5.00
CA ASP A 16 14.26 -4.77 5.75
C ASP A 16 14.10 -5.54 7.07
N VAL A 17 13.64 -4.82 8.08
CA VAL A 17 13.40 -5.35 9.42
C VAL A 17 11.93 -5.13 9.76
N THR A 18 11.24 -6.20 10.12
CA THR A 18 9.86 -6.14 10.57
C THR A 18 9.78 -6.04 12.09
N PHE A 19 8.92 -5.18 12.59
CA PHE A 19 8.64 -5.02 14.02
C PHE A 19 7.41 -5.79 14.48
N VAL A 20 6.74 -6.53 13.60
CA VAL A 20 5.50 -7.26 13.91
C VAL A 20 5.74 -8.31 14.97
N ASN A 21 6.87 -9.02 14.89
CA ASN A 21 7.25 -10.12 15.77
C ASN A 21 7.95 -9.67 17.06
N LEU A 22 8.09 -8.37 17.30
CA LEU A 22 8.71 -7.88 18.52
C LEU A 22 7.73 -7.90 19.69
N MET A 23 8.27 -8.03 20.91
CA MET A 23 7.51 -8.07 22.15
C MET A 23 6.46 -9.21 22.19
N MET A 24 6.84 -10.40 21.73
CA MET A 24 5.94 -11.55 21.65
C MET A 24 5.58 -12.11 23.03
N ARG A 25 6.49 -12.03 23.99
CA ARG A 25 6.28 -12.47 25.37
C ARG A 25 5.83 -11.29 26.21
N ARG A 26 4.64 -11.42 26.81
CA ARG A 26 4.01 -10.32 27.56
C ARG A 26 3.42 -10.82 28.86
N ILE A 27 3.25 -9.88 29.78
CA ILE A 27 2.49 -10.07 31.00
C ILE A 27 1.03 -9.79 30.69
N TYR A 28 0.16 -10.78 30.84
CA TYR A 28 -1.28 -10.66 30.61
C TYR A 28 -2.06 -10.55 31.91
N ASN A 29 -1.67 -11.33 32.93
CA ASN A 29 -2.37 -11.38 34.19
C ASN A 29 -1.41 -11.09 35.34
N VAL A 30 -1.72 -10.09 36.13
CA VAL A 30 -0.96 -9.67 37.31
C VAL A 30 -1.79 -9.94 38.54
N LEU A 31 -1.25 -10.70 39.48
CA LEU A 31 -1.85 -10.93 40.79
C LEU A 31 -1.17 -10.02 41.82
N ILE A 32 -1.93 -9.14 42.44
CA ILE A 32 -1.48 -8.32 43.54
C ILE A 32 -1.93 -8.95 44.86
N VAL A 33 -0.96 -9.29 45.71
CA VAL A 33 -1.22 -9.79 47.05
C VAL A 33 -0.90 -8.68 48.06
N ALA A 34 -1.95 -8.00 48.54
CA ALA A 34 -1.84 -6.82 49.39
C ALA A 34 -3.08 -6.68 50.30
N ASN A 35 -2.95 -5.94 51.37
CA ASN A 35 -4.17 -5.54 52.09
C ASN A 35 -5.01 -4.56 51.23
N PRO A 36 -6.35 -4.44 51.50
CA PRO A 36 -7.22 -3.62 50.67
C PRO A 36 -6.81 -2.15 50.57
N TYR A 37 -6.21 -1.59 51.62
CA TYR A 37 -5.78 -0.19 51.62
C TYR A 37 -4.53 0.02 50.74
N ASP A 38 -3.53 -0.87 50.85
CA ASP A 38 -2.33 -0.77 50.05
C ASP A 38 -2.61 -1.05 48.57
N ALA A 39 -3.49 -2.00 48.26
CA ALA A 39 -3.99 -2.26 46.93
C ALA A 39 -4.68 -1.04 46.30
N PHE A 40 -5.58 -0.40 47.07
CA PHE A 40 -6.25 0.82 46.63
C PHE A 40 -5.24 1.97 46.34
N MET A 41 -4.23 2.11 47.23
CA MET A 41 -3.17 3.12 47.03
C MET A 41 -2.30 2.84 45.82
N LEU A 42 -2.14 1.58 45.42
CA LEU A 42 -1.42 1.19 44.18
C LEU A 42 -2.21 1.57 42.95
N GLU A 43 -3.52 1.43 42.97
CA GLU A 43 -4.37 1.69 41.78
C GLU A 43 -4.53 3.17 41.49
N ASP A 44 -4.27 4.06 42.49
CA ASP A 44 -4.39 5.50 42.30
C ASP A 44 -5.73 5.89 41.61
N ASP A 45 -6.85 5.39 42.15
CA ASP A 45 -8.19 5.57 41.60
C ASP A 45 -8.37 4.97 40.17
N GLY A 46 -7.74 3.84 39.86
CA GLY A 46 -7.80 3.20 38.53
C GLY A 46 -6.88 3.81 37.47
N ARG A 47 -6.15 4.87 37.81
CA ARG A 47 -5.24 5.54 36.86
C ARG A 47 -4.07 4.67 36.41
N VAL A 48 -3.66 3.69 37.20
CA VAL A 48 -2.58 2.77 36.83
C VAL A 48 -3.03 1.87 35.69
N GLU A 49 -4.22 1.29 35.79
CA GLU A 49 -4.80 0.48 34.71
C GLU A 49 -5.00 1.30 33.43
N GLU A 50 -5.54 2.52 33.55
CA GLU A 50 -5.72 3.42 32.41
C GLU A 50 -4.40 3.76 31.72
N LYS A 51 -3.36 4.10 32.48
CA LYS A 51 -2.03 4.39 31.93
C LYS A 51 -1.44 3.18 31.19
N ILE A 52 -1.55 1.99 31.79
CA ILE A 52 -1.08 0.74 31.18
C ILE A 52 -1.88 0.43 29.93
N PHE A 53 -3.20 0.55 29.97
CA PHE A 53 -4.08 0.37 28.81
C PHE A 53 -3.66 1.28 27.66
N ASN A 54 -3.50 2.57 27.91
CA ASN A 54 -3.12 3.55 26.90
C ASN A 54 -1.74 3.22 26.28
N GLU A 55 -0.76 2.85 27.08
CA GLU A 55 0.57 2.46 26.62
C GLU A 55 0.52 1.23 25.68
N TYR A 56 -0.26 0.20 26.04
CA TYR A 56 -0.40 -0.99 25.21
C TYR A 56 -1.18 -0.71 23.92
N MET A 57 -2.18 0.16 23.98
CA MET A 57 -2.90 0.60 22.78
C MET A 57 -2.00 1.40 21.83
N GLU A 58 -1.15 2.27 22.36
CA GLU A 58 -0.17 3.02 21.56
C GLU A 58 0.86 2.09 20.89
N LEU A 59 1.26 1.00 21.56
CA LEU A 59 2.11 -0.04 20.97
C LEU A 59 1.38 -0.93 19.94
N GLY A 60 0.08 -0.74 19.76
CA GLY A 60 -0.75 -1.61 18.91
C GLY A 60 -0.89 -3.03 19.45
N LEU A 61 -0.82 -3.21 20.76
CA LEU A 61 -0.96 -4.49 21.45
C LEU A 61 -2.41 -4.65 21.94
N ARG A 62 -3.09 -5.73 21.54
CA ARG A 62 -4.55 -5.89 21.72
C ARG A 62 -4.99 -6.14 23.15
N TYR A 63 -4.14 -6.72 24.01
CA TYR A 63 -4.51 -7.17 25.35
C TYR A 63 -3.55 -6.56 26.36
N PRO A 64 -3.93 -5.47 27.04
CA PRO A 64 -3.18 -4.94 28.17
C PRO A 64 -3.24 -5.91 29.37
N PRO A 65 -2.31 -5.83 30.32
CA PRO A 65 -2.36 -6.59 31.57
C PRO A 65 -3.64 -6.32 32.35
N THR A 66 -4.20 -7.40 32.88
CA THR A 66 -5.33 -7.35 33.83
C THR A 66 -4.84 -7.59 35.26
N PHE A 67 -5.46 -6.94 36.23
CA PHE A 67 -5.05 -7.01 37.62
C PHE A 67 -6.10 -7.75 38.45
N THR A 68 -5.64 -8.72 39.23
CA THR A 68 -6.46 -9.41 40.24
C THR A 68 -5.87 -9.14 41.61
N GLN A 69 -6.71 -8.79 42.58
CA GLN A 69 -6.27 -8.48 43.92
C GLN A 69 -6.77 -9.52 44.91
N VAL A 70 -5.89 -9.90 45.82
CA VAL A 70 -6.17 -10.81 46.91
C VAL A 70 -5.44 -10.36 48.16
N SER A 71 -5.94 -10.74 49.33
CA SER A 71 -5.40 -10.26 50.62
C SER A 71 -4.70 -11.34 51.42
N THR A 72 -4.89 -12.60 51.08
CA THR A 72 -4.34 -13.76 51.80
C THR A 72 -3.58 -14.72 50.89
N ILE A 73 -2.70 -15.54 51.50
CA ILE A 73 -1.97 -16.60 50.76
C ILE A 73 -2.94 -17.63 50.18
N ALA A 74 -3.99 -17.99 50.96
CA ALA A 74 -4.96 -18.99 50.52
C ALA A 74 -5.74 -18.52 49.28
N GLU A 75 -6.20 -17.28 49.24
CA GLU A 75 -6.84 -16.67 48.09
C GLU A 75 -5.89 -16.61 46.91
N ALA A 76 -4.61 -16.28 47.13
CA ALA A 76 -3.60 -16.24 46.07
C ALA A 76 -3.40 -17.62 45.45
N GLU A 77 -3.30 -18.65 46.28
CA GLU A 77 -3.17 -20.05 45.83
C GLU A 77 -4.40 -20.53 45.04
N GLU A 78 -5.61 -20.15 45.48
CA GLU A 78 -6.85 -20.46 44.74
C GLU A 78 -6.87 -19.79 43.34
N VAL A 79 -6.52 -18.50 43.24
CA VAL A 79 -6.43 -17.81 41.98
C VAL A 79 -5.35 -18.45 41.09
N LEU A 80 -4.17 -18.75 41.64
CA LEU A 80 -3.07 -19.39 40.90
C LEU A 80 -3.41 -20.81 40.41
N ALA A 81 -4.29 -21.50 41.10
CA ALA A 81 -4.75 -22.82 40.69
C ALA A 81 -5.81 -22.78 39.58
N THR A 82 -6.57 -21.72 39.49
CA THR A 82 -7.71 -21.58 38.54
C THR A 82 -7.40 -20.67 37.34
N THR A 83 -6.53 -19.70 37.52
CA THR A 83 -6.21 -18.67 36.50
C THR A 83 -4.71 -18.67 36.20
N LYS A 84 -4.37 -18.58 34.91
CA LYS A 84 -2.97 -18.42 34.49
C LYS A 84 -2.49 -17.00 34.87
N ILE A 85 -1.63 -16.90 35.86
CA ILE A 85 -0.98 -15.65 36.27
C ILE A 85 0.43 -15.62 35.72
N ASP A 86 0.86 -14.47 35.15
CA ASP A 86 2.19 -14.29 34.61
C ASP A 86 3.14 -13.56 35.56
N LEU A 87 2.60 -12.70 36.43
CA LEU A 87 3.34 -11.91 37.41
C LEU A 87 2.58 -11.82 38.73
N VAL A 88 3.27 -12.07 39.85
CA VAL A 88 2.76 -11.83 41.20
C VAL A 88 3.53 -10.67 41.82
N ILE A 89 2.81 -9.68 42.36
CA ILE A 89 3.35 -8.58 43.15
C ILE A 89 2.88 -8.72 44.59
N CYS A 90 3.84 -8.98 45.49
CA CYS A 90 3.57 -9.14 46.90
C CYS A 90 3.90 -7.88 47.69
N MET A 91 2.93 -7.39 48.50
CA MET A 91 3.12 -6.25 49.35
C MET A 91 3.08 -6.69 50.85
N PRO A 92 3.66 -5.91 51.76
CA PRO A 92 3.59 -6.21 53.18
C PRO A 92 2.14 -6.17 53.68
N GLY A 93 1.70 -7.25 54.38
CA GLY A 93 0.43 -7.27 55.08
C GLY A 93 0.56 -6.96 56.57
N THR A 94 -0.48 -7.32 57.36
CA THR A 94 -0.43 -7.32 58.81
C THR A 94 0.56 -8.39 59.33
N ALA A 95 0.87 -8.38 60.61
CA ALA A 95 1.99 -9.12 61.27
C ALA A 95 2.17 -10.60 60.88
N ASP A 96 1.11 -11.26 60.43
CA ASP A 96 1.15 -12.67 60.03
C ASP A 96 1.39 -12.93 58.54
N ASN A 97 1.31 -11.92 57.69
CA ASN A 97 1.44 -12.02 56.19
C ASN A 97 2.43 -11.00 55.65
N ASP A 98 3.67 -11.16 55.96
CA ASP A 98 4.72 -10.33 55.39
C ASP A 98 5.04 -10.70 53.94
N ALA A 99 5.34 -9.69 53.10
CA ALA A 99 5.55 -9.84 51.65
C ALA A 99 6.57 -10.94 51.27
N PHE A 100 7.64 -11.07 52.00
CA PHE A 100 8.67 -12.11 51.74
C PHE A 100 8.15 -13.51 52.05
N THR A 101 7.36 -13.67 53.13
CA THR A 101 6.74 -14.96 53.48
C THR A 101 5.71 -15.37 52.44
N VAL A 102 4.88 -14.43 52.02
CA VAL A 102 3.88 -14.64 50.95
C VAL A 102 4.56 -15.04 49.62
N ALA A 103 5.53 -14.28 49.19
CA ALA A 103 6.25 -14.51 47.96
C ALA A 103 7.02 -15.86 47.98
N ARG A 104 7.60 -16.22 49.13
CA ARG A 104 8.27 -17.51 49.32
C ARG A 104 7.29 -18.68 49.23
N ALA A 105 6.10 -18.57 49.86
CA ALA A 105 5.07 -19.60 49.80
C ALA A 105 4.61 -19.82 48.35
N ILE A 106 4.36 -18.74 47.63
CA ILE A 106 3.96 -18.79 46.22
C ILE A 106 5.07 -19.39 45.35
N LYS A 107 6.32 -18.93 45.46
CA LYS A 107 7.46 -19.48 44.69
C LYS A 107 7.75 -20.94 45.02
N GLY A 108 7.48 -21.38 46.27
CA GLY A 108 7.64 -22.78 46.66
C GLY A 108 6.69 -23.73 45.93
N LYS A 109 5.48 -23.29 45.62
CA LYS A 109 4.46 -24.07 44.89
C LYS A 109 4.48 -23.80 43.37
N PHE A 110 4.83 -22.59 42.95
CA PHE A 110 4.82 -22.12 41.57
C PHE A 110 6.17 -21.50 41.18
N PRO A 111 7.25 -22.25 41.02
CA PRO A 111 8.61 -21.74 40.86
C PRO A 111 8.79 -20.93 39.55
N GLU A 112 8.03 -21.24 38.50
CA GLU A 112 8.17 -20.61 37.17
C GLU A 112 7.50 -19.22 37.07
N ILE A 113 6.61 -18.85 38.03
CA ILE A 113 5.90 -17.58 38.00
C ILE A 113 6.85 -16.43 38.39
N HIS A 114 6.83 -15.33 37.63
CA HIS A 114 7.56 -14.14 38.03
C HIS A 114 6.98 -13.57 39.31
N CYS A 115 7.84 -13.35 40.31
CA CYS A 115 7.43 -12.87 41.63
C CYS A 115 8.28 -11.66 42.01
N VAL A 116 7.58 -10.57 42.28
CA VAL A 116 8.16 -9.31 42.72
C VAL A 116 7.66 -8.96 44.11
N VAL A 117 8.57 -8.56 44.98
CA VAL A 117 8.24 -8.02 46.31
C VAL A 117 8.27 -6.51 46.24
N LEU A 118 7.17 -5.89 46.63
CA LEU A 118 7.06 -4.43 46.74
C LEU A 118 6.93 -4.05 48.24
N THR A 119 7.90 -3.28 48.74
CA THR A 119 8.01 -2.99 50.17
C THR A 119 8.11 -1.51 50.45
N PRO A 120 7.51 -0.96 51.55
CA PRO A 120 7.78 0.41 51.97
C PRO A 120 9.24 0.53 52.45
N PHE A 121 9.83 1.71 52.28
CA PHE A 121 11.20 1.97 52.80
C PHE A 121 11.15 2.21 54.31
N SER A 122 11.64 1.24 55.12
CA SER A 122 11.79 1.38 56.56
C SER A 122 13.11 0.75 57.04
N HIS A 123 13.62 1.25 58.16
CA HIS A 123 14.82 0.65 58.76
C HIS A 123 14.68 -0.83 59.13
N GLY A 124 13.47 -1.23 59.59
CA GLY A 124 13.15 -2.63 59.91
C GLY A 124 13.23 -3.55 58.72
N ILE A 125 12.72 -3.12 57.60
CA ILE A 125 12.74 -3.89 56.33
C ILE A 125 14.16 -3.95 55.78
N THR A 126 14.93 -2.88 55.83
CA THR A 126 16.34 -2.85 55.38
C THR A 126 17.17 -3.86 56.17
N ARG A 127 16.97 -4.00 57.49
CA ARG A 127 17.64 -4.99 58.31
C ARG A 127 17.25 -6.41 57.93
N ARG A 128 15.97 -6.64 57.70
CA ARG A 128 15.46 -7.95 57.30
C ARG A 128 15.93 -8.38 55.92
N MET A 129 16.04 -7.45 54.99
CA MET A 129 16.60 -7.73 53.65
C MET A 129 18.07 -8.20 53.69
N GLN A 130 18.82 -7.86 54.74
CA GLN A 130 20.20 -8.37 54.94
C GLN A 130 20.21 -9.84 55.35
N ASP A 131 19.15 -10.32 55.99
CA ASP A 131 19.02 -11.69 56.51
C ASP A 131 18.24 -12.60 55.55
N GLU A 132 17.56 -12.07 54.56
CA GLU A 132 16.73 -12.82 53.59
C GLU A 132 17.46 -13.22 52.32
N ASP A 133 17.17 -14.42 51.82
CA ASP A 133 17.62 -14.85 50.50
C ASP A 133 16.75 -14.21 49.41
N LEU A 134 17.19 -13.06 48.93
CA LEU A 134 16.53 -12.31 47.88
C LEU A 134 16.63 -12.94 46.48
N SER A 135 17.42 -13.99 46.33
CA SER A 135 17.63 -14.67 45.04
C SER A 135 16.43 -15.52 44.59
N ILE A 136 15.47 -15.76 45.50
CA ILE A 136 14.24 -16.50 45.25
C ILE A 136 13.27 -15.63 44.40
N PHE A 137 13.34 -14.30 44.54
CA PHE A 137 12.46 -13.36 43.87
C PHE A 137 13.12 -12.83 42.60
N ASP A 138 12.33 -12.54 41.59
CA ASP A 138 12.86 -11.90 40.37
C ASP A 138 13.42 -10.52 40.71
N TYR A 139 12.63 -9.71 41.43
CA TYR A 139 13.05 -8.39 41.90
C TYR A 139 12.38 -8.03 43.25
N VAL A 140 13.03 -7.16 44.00
CA VAL A 140 12.48 -6.48 45.17
C VAL A 140 12.46 -5.01 44.89
N PHE A 141 11.34 -4.31 45.03
CA PHE A 141 11.21 -2.87 44.83
C PHE A 141 10.76 -2.14 46.10
N CYS A 142 11.13 -0.87 46.16
CA CYS A 142 10.70 0.02 47.22
C CYS A 142 9.55 0.91 46.71
N TRP A 143 8.39 0.86 47.36
CA TRP A 143 7.27 1.71 47.07
C TRP A 143 7.55 3.13 47.60
N LEU A 144 7.67 4.10 46.71
CA LEU A 144 7.97 5.53 47.02
C LEU A 144 6.77 6.42 46.66
N GLY A 145 5.57 5.87 46.51
CA GLY A 145 4.37 6.62 46.11
C GLY A 145 4.31 6.95 44.60
N ASN A 146 5.14 6.36 43.79
CA ASN A 146 5.15 6.59 42.33
C ASN A 146 4.44 5.45 41.59
N THR A 147 3.24 5.70 41.08
CA THR A 147 2.41 4.73 40.36
C THR A 147 3.06 4.24 39.05
N ASN A 148 3.96 5.02 38.45
CA ASN A 148 4.72 4.58 37.28
C ASN A 148 5.67 3.41 37.58
N LEU A 149 5.89 3.09 38.85
CA LEU A 149 6.72 1.95 39.25
C LEU A 149 6.11 0.61 38.79
N ILE A 150 4.79 0.45 38.87
CA ILE A 150 4.09 -0.78 38.40
C ILE A 150 4.32 -0.98 36.90
N MET A 151 4.13 0.07 36.10
CA MET A 151 4.44 0.03 34.67
C MET A 151 5.91 -0.39 34.44
N SER A 152 6.83 0.19 35.19
CA SER A 152 8.27 -0.08 35.06
C SER A 152 8.62 -1.53 35.43
N ILE A 153 7.99 -2.10 36.45
CA ILE A 153 8.13 -3.50 36.84
C ILE A 153 7.69 -4.43 35.68
N ILE A 154 6.50 -4.20 35.13
CA ILE A 154 5.99 -4.98 34.03
C ILE A 154 6.95 -4.87 32.81
N LYS A 155 7.34 -3.66 32.44
CA LYS A 155 8.25 -3.45 31.30
C LYS A 155 9.63 -4.05 31.52
N LEU A 156 10.17 -4.01 32.73
CA LEU A 156 11.47 -4.63 33.03
C LEU A 156 11.44 -6.15 32.83
N ILE A 157 10.37 -6.80 33.29
CA ILE A 157 10.20 -8.24 33.10
C ILE A 157 9.97 -8.59 31.63
N GLU A 158 9.09 -7.84 30.94
CA GLU A 158 8.86 -8.01 29.50
C GLU A 158 10.15 -7.79 28.70
N ASP A 159 10.95 -6.77 29.02
CA ASP A 159 12.22 -6.51 28.35
C ASP A 159 13.21 -7.68 28.53
N LYS A 160 13.31 -8.23 29.73
CA LYS A 160 14.14 -9.39 30.01
C LYS A 160 13.67 -10.65 29.24
N MET A 161 12.37 -10.88 29.17
CA MET A 161 11.78 -12.02 28.45
C MET A 161 11.99 -11.94 26.93
N ASN A 162 12.00 -10.76 26.35
CA ASN A 162 12.06 -10.55 24.91
C ASN A 162 13.46 -10.18 24.39
N LEU A 163 14.41 -9.83 25.22
CA LEU A 163 15.71 -9.27 24.84
C LEU A 163 16.41 -10.08 23.74
N GLU A 164 16.59 -11.38 23.97
CA GLU A 164 17.30 -12.25 23.03
C GLU A 164 16.57 -12.41 21.71
N HIS A 165 15.24 -12.56 21.77
CA HIS A 165 14.38 -12.67 20.59
C HIS A 165 14.40 -11.37 19.77
N ASP A 166 14.17 -10.24 20.42
CA ASP A 166 14.04 -8.93 19.75
C ASP A 166 15.39 -8.46 19.16
N ILE A 167 16.51 -8.83 19.79
CA ILE A 167 17.85 -8.61 19.23
C ILE A 167 18.04 -9.42 17.94
N LYS A 168 17.69 -10.69 17.94
CA LYS A 168 17.86 -11.57 16.76
C LYS A 168 16.93 -11.16 15.61
N GLU A 169 15.70 -10.79 15.93
CA GLU A 169 14.68 -10.47 14.94
C GLU A 169 14.95 -9.12 14.24
N ALA A 170 15.27 -8.10 15.02
CA ALA A 170 15.33 -6.73 14.50
C ALA A 170 16.63 -5.96 14.84
N GLY A 171 17.50 -6.49 15.67
CA GLY A 171 18.66 -5.75 16.13
C GLY A 171 18.33 -4.71 17.22
N VAL A 172 17.26 -4.94 17.99
CA VAL A 172 16.85 -4.08 19.09
C VAL A 172 18.01 -3.88 20.06
N GLN A 173 18.12 -2.70 20.62
CA GLN A 173 19.22 -2.34 21.50
C GLN A 173 18.84 -2.48 22.97
N MET A 174 19.85 -2.65 23.83
CA MET A 174 19.68 -2.60 25.28
C MET A 174 20.42 -1.43 25.92
N ILE A 175 19.89 -0.96 27.05
CA ILE A 175 20.54 -0.10 28.03
C ILE A 175 20.79 -0.96 29.25
N LEU A 176 22.05 -1.11 29.65
CA LEU A 176 22.43 -1.85 30.85
C LEU A 176 22.47 -0.91 32.04
N LEU A 177 21.58 -1.15 33.01
CA LEU A 177 21.56 -0.47 34.31
C LEU A 177 22.20 -1.39 35.37
N VAL A 178 23.26 -0.94 36.02
CA VAL A 178 23.93 -1.71 37.07
C VAL A 178 23.77 -0.99 38.40
N GLU A 179 22.85 -1.55 39.24
CA GLU A 179 22.45 -0.95 40.50
C GLU A 179 21.99 -2.03 41.48
N ASP A 180 22.60 -2.16 42.64
CA ASP A 180 22.20 -3.12 43.65
C ASP A 180 21.27 -2.54 44.74
N SER A 181 21.24 -1.21 44.87
CA SER A 181 20.40 -0.53 45.86
C SER A 181 18.94 -0.49 45.40
N ILE A 182 18.10 -1.25 46.13
CA ILE A 182 16.65 -1.32 45.88
C ILE A 182 16.02 0.07 45.84
N ARG A 183 16.41 0.98 46.71
CA ARG A 183 15.90 2.34 46.74
C ARG A 183 16.22 3.10 45.44
N PHE A 184 17.46 3.00 44.98
CA PHE A 184 17.89 3.78 43.81
C PHE A 184 17.30 3.25 42.51
N TYR A 185 17.37 1.94 42.21
CA TYR A 185 16.75 1.44 40.99
C TYR A 185 15.20 1.57 40.98
N SER A 186 14.55 1.51 42.16
CA SER A 186 13.12 1.79 42.27
C SER A 186 12.76 3.25 41.94
N SER A 187 13.68 4.18 42.14
CA SER A 187 13.52 5.60 41.81
C SER A 187 13.91 5.92 40.35
N ILE A 188 14.96 5.26 39.84
CA ILE A 188 15.52 5.55 38.51
C ILE A 188 14.66 4.93 37.41
N LEU A 189 14.22 3.67 37.56
CA LEU A 189 13.50 2.93 36.52
C LEU A 189 12.22 3.62 36.03
N PRO A 190 11.34 4.18 36.90
CA PRO A 190 10.18 4.92 36.44
C PRO A 190 10.51 6.12 35.58
N ASN A 191 11.58 6.84 35.91
CA ASN A 191 12.05 7.99 35.13
C ASN A 191 12.66 7.57 33.81
N LEU A 192 13.46 6.50 33.83
CA LEU A 192 14.14 5.96 32.64
C LEU A 192 13.12 5.42 31.63
N TYR A 193 12.17 4.59 32.08
CA TYR A 193 11.11 4.09 31.22
C TYR A 193 10.20 5.20 30.70
N GLY A 194 9.78 6.12 31.56
CA GLY A 194 8.96 7.25 31.17
C GLY A 194 9.62 8.08 30.07
N TYR A 195 10.94 8.30 30.18
CA TYR A 195 11.71 9.03 29.18
C TYR A 195 11.86 8.22 27.87
N ILE A 196 12.25 6.95 27.94
CA ILE A 196 12.41 6.08 26.77
C ILE A 196 11.09 5.96 25.98
N LEU A 197 9.98 5.74 26.67
CA LEU A 197 8.66 5.63 26.06
C LEU A 197 8.23 6.94 25.39
N GLN A 198 8.43 8.07 26.06
CA GLN A 198 8.12 9.38 25.50
C GLN A 198 8.97 9.67 24.26
N GLN A 199 10.27 9.37 24.26
CA GLN A 199 11.13 9.59 23.11
C GLN A 199 10.80 8.63 21.97
N SER A 200 10.50 7.38 22.27
CA SER A 200 10.05 6.41 21.25
C SER A 200 8.75 6.84 20.58
N LYS A 201 7.83 7.44 21.35
CA LYS A 201 6.62 8.07 20.82
C LYS A 201 6.95 9.24 19.90
N ASN A 202 7.85 10.13 20.32
CA ASN A 202 8.29 11.25 19.51
C ASN A 202 8.93 10.76 18.19
N PHE A 203 9.80 9.75 18.22
CA PHE A 203 10.43 9.17 17.03
C PHE A 203 9.43 8.43 16.13
N SER A 204 8.37 7.87 16.70
CA SER A 204 7.31 7.20 15.93
C SER A 204 6.53 8.17 15.05
N THR A 205 6.51 9.47 15.39
CA THR A 205 5.87 10.51 14.56
C THR A 205 6.53 10.64 13.19
N GLU A 206 7.78 10.19 13.01
CA GLU A 206 8.43 10.12 11.70
C GLU A 206 7.90 8.99 10.81
N ALA A 207 7.10 8.06 11.34
CA ALA A 207 6.52 6.98 10.56
C ALA A 207 5.44 7.50 9.61
N LEU A 208 5.18 6.73 8.55
CA LEU A 208 4.31 7.14 7.45
C LEU A 208 2.83 7.07 7.79
N ASN A 209 2.43 6.19 8.71
CA ASN A 209 1.07 6.07 9.21
C ASN A 209 1.05 5.57 10.65
N ARG A 210 -0.14 5.57 11.26
CA ARG A 210 -0.32 5.17 12.67
C ARG A 210 0.11 3.70 12.93
N HIS A 211 -0.15 2.80 12.00
CA HIS A 211 0.24 1.40 12.14
C HIS A 211 1.77 1.25 12.17
N ALA A 212 2.46 1.89 11.22
CA ALA A 212 3.92 1.89 11.18
C ALA A 212 4.52 2.58 12.43
N ALA A 213 3.90 3.65 12.93
CA ALA A 213 4.28 4.32 14.18
C ALA A 213 4.21 3.36 15.38
N ASN A 214 3.08 2.68 15.55
CA ASN A 214 2.88 1.72 16.63
C ASN A 214 3.88 0.56 16.59
N LEU A 215 4.14 0.02 15.39
CA LEU A 215 5.14 -1.03 15.22
C LEU A 215 6.55 -0.54 15.57
N ARG A 216 6.92 0.67 15.12
CA ARG A 216 8.26 1.25 15.40
C ARG A 216 8.50 1.42 16.89
N MET A 217 7.49 1.77 17.68
CA MET A 217 7.59 1.88 19.14
C MET A 217 7.97 0.57 19.81
N ARG A 218 7.64 -0.60 19.23
CA ARG A 218 8.08 -1.91 19.75
C ARG A 218 9.59 -2.12 19.65
N GLY A 219 10.25 -1.44 18.72
CA GLY A 219 11.72 -1.44 18.54
C GLY A 219 12.48 -0.55 19.53
N ARG A 220 11.84 0.00 20.55
CA ARG A 220 12.50 0.80 21.58
C ARG A 220 13.63 0.05 22.26
N PRO A 221 14.68 0.73 22.74
CA PRO A 221 15.70 0.11 23.55
C PRO A 221 15.10 -0.57 24.80
N LYS A 222 15.62 -1.78 25.08
CA LYS A 222 15.24 -2.56 26.28
C LYS A 222 16.11 -2.16 27.45
N VAL A 223 15.53 -2.10 28.64
CA VAL A 223 16.30 -1.85 29.89
C VAL A 223 16.58 -3.19 30.57
N VAL A 224 17.83 -3.42 30.92
CA VAL A 224 18.26 -4.63 31.64
C VAL A 224 18.95 -4.19 32.93
N LEU A 225 18.42 -4.67 34.06
CA LEU A 225 18.97 -4.39 35.38
C LEU A 225 19.89 -5.54 35.81
N ALA A 226 21.14 -5.21 36.12
CA ALA A 226 22.11 -6.10 36.76
C ALA A 226 22.43 -5.60 38.18
N ARG A 227 22.67 -6.52 39.11
CA ARG A 227 22.89 -6.22 40.51
C ARG A 227 24.33 -6.55 41.00
N THR A 228 25.11 -7.23 40.17
CA THR A 228 26.46 -7.65 40.48
C THR A 228 27.40 -7.45 39.28
N TYR A 229 28.72 -7.41 39.55
CA TYR A 229 29.74 -7.26 38.51
C TYR A 229 29.68 -8.38 37.47
N GLU A 230 29.64 -9.63 37.91
CA GLU A 230 29.57 -10.79 36.99
C GLU A 230 28.31 -10.80 36.13
N GLU A 231 27.16 -10.48 36.72
CA GLU A 231 25.90 -10.40 36.00
C GLU A 231 26.00 -9.31 34.92
N ALA A 232 26.48 -8.11 35.28
CA ALA A 232 26.60 -6.98 34.37
C ALA A 232 27.58 -7.28 33.22
N LEU A 233 28.77 -7.83 33.55
CA LEU A 233 29.77 -8.19 32.54
C LEU A 233 29.26 -9.31 31.62
N GLY A 234 28.65 -10.35 32.18
CA GLY A 234 28.08 -11.45 31.38
C GLY A 234 26.96 -11.02 30.42
N ILE A 235 26.09 -10.08 30.85
CA ILE A 235 25.06 -9.49 29.98
C ILE A 235 25.73 -8.66 28.89
N TYR A 236 26.70 -7.84 29.23
CA TYR A 236 27.45 -7.03 28.28
C TYR A 236 28.17 -7.87 27.24
N GLU A 237 28.96 -8.88 27.64
CA GLU A 237 29.66 -9.76 26.71
C GLU A 237 28.73 -10.47 25.73
N ARG A 238 27.55 -10.90 26.22
CA ARG A 238 26.58 -11.60 25.41
C ARG A 238 25.91 -10.67 24.38
N TYR A 239 25.68 -9.39 24.72
CA TYR A 239 24.90 -8.46 23.90
C TYR A 239 25.65 -7.19 23.51
N LYS A 240 26.99 -7.17 23.59
CA LYS A 240 27.82 -5.97 23.34
C LYS A 240 27.59 -5.28 22.01
N ASN A 241 27.25 -6.05 20.96
CA ASN A 241 26.94 -5.49 19.65
C ASN A 241 25.63 -4.71 19.61
N ASN A 242 24.74 -4.93 20.58
CA ASN A 242 23.43 -4.32 20.71
C ASN A 242 23.30 -3.52 22.02
N CYS A 243 24.40 -3.08 22.59
CA CYS A 243 24.41 -2.21 23.75
C CYS A 243 24.44 -0.74 23.31
N LEU A 244 23.40 0.03 23.72
CA LEU A 244 23.31 1.46 23.44
C LEU A 244 24.12 2.29 24.43
N GLY A 245 24.25 1.81 25.67
CA GLY A 245 25.04 2.42 26.72
C GLY A 245 24.86 1.70 28.06
N VAL A 246 25.75 2.06 29.01
CA VAL A 246 25.75 1.50 30.36
C VAL A 246 25.64 2.61 31.39
N ILE A 247 24.75 2.43 32.37
CA ILE A 247 24.57 3.28 33.54
C ILE A 247 24.95 2.42 34.75
N SER A 248 25.99 2.79 35.47
CA SER A 248 26.52 1.97 36.57
C SER A 248 26.70 2.76 37.86
N ASP A 249 26.25 2.19 38.97
CA ASP A 249 26.73 2.61 40.30
C ASP A 249 28.23 2.38 40.44
N VAL A 250 28.83 2.98 41.46
CA VAL A 250 30.25 2.79 41.82
C VAL A 250 30.45 1.55 42.67
N ARG A 251 29.50 1.28 43.60
CA ARG A 251 29.66 0.24 44.66
C ARG A 251 28.58 -0.83 44.58
N PHE A 252 28.93 -2.02 44.20
CA PHE A 252 28.05 -3.17 44.21
C PHE A 252 28.83 -4.49 44.40
N PRO A 253 28.15 -5.61 44.75
CA PRO A 253 28.82 -6.90 44.95
C PRO A 253 29.47 -7.45 43.68
N TYR A 254 30.55 -8.19 43.84
CA TYR A 254 31.22 -8.80 42.71
C TYR A 254 30.47 -10.07 42.20
N HIS A 255 29.99 -10.90 43.11
CA HIS A 255 29.33 -12.17 42.85
C HIS A 255 27.89 -12.20 43.39
N SER A 256 27.02 -13.02 42.79
CA SER A 256 25.68 -13.30 43.34
C SER A 256 25.79 -14.20 44.60
N THR A 257 24.78 -14.09 45.49
CA THR A 257 24.70 -14.88 46.74
C THR A 257 24.80 -16.37 46.51
N LYS A 258 24.20 -16.93 45.46
CA LYS A 258 24.24 -18.36 45.10
C LYS A 258 25.64 -18.82 44.75
N ARG A 259 26.40 -18.02 44.02
CA ARG A 259 27.77 -18.39 43.58
C ARG A 259 28.81 -18.25 44.69
N SER A 260 28.63 -17.31 45.62
CA SER A 260 29.47 -17.17 46.77
C SER A 260 29.37 -18.38 47.74
N GLN A 261 28.18 -19.01 47.85
CA GLN A 261 27.97 -20.26 48.60
C GLN A 261 28.65 -21.46 47.91
N ILE A 262 28.66 -21.52 46.56
CA ILE A 262 29.25 -22.63 45.79
C ILE A 262 30.79 -22.53 45.77
N VAL A 263 31.35 -21.33 45.77
CA VAL A 263 32.79 -21.10 45.65
C VAL A 263 33.49 -21.13 47.04
N GLY A 264 32.72 -21.24 48.15
CA GLY A 264 33.27 -21.27 49.49
C GLY A 264 33.86 -19.93 49.96
N ALA A 265 33.54 -18.84 49.26
CA ALA A 265 33.93 -17.49 49.65
C ALA A 265 33.05 -17.10 50.88
N GLY A 266 33.71 -16.88 52.04
CA GLY A 266 33.06 -16.49 53.28
C GLY A 266 32.29 -15.16 53.19
N ALA A 267 31.69 -14.69 54.29
CA ALA A 267 30.88 -13.46 54.37
C ALA A 267 31.49 -12.18 53.71
N SER A 268 32.78 -12.16 53.40
CA SER A 268 33.48 -11.08 52.70
C SER A 268 33.10 -10.93 51.20
N SER A 269 32.52 -11.96 50.57
CA SER A 269 32.13 -11.90 49.15
C SER A 269 30.81 -11.21 48.87
N LEU A 270 30.00 -10.93 49.90
CA LEU A 270 28.79 -10.11 49.87
C LEU A 270 29.09 -8.62 50.15
N GLU A 271 30.33 -8.30 50.55
CA GLU A 271 30.74 -6.90 50.68
C GLU A 271 30.76 -6.22 49.31
N LYS A 272 30.21 -5.02 49.26
CA LYS A 272 30.22 -4.18 48.08
C LYS A 272 31.66 -3.76 47.79
N ASP A 273 32.18 -4.12 46.61
CA ASP A 273 33.46 -3.61 46.16
C ASP A 273 33.32 -2.12 45.83
N PRO A 274 34.07 -1.22 46.52
CA PRO A 274 34.02 0.21 46.30
C PRO A 274 34.51 0.63 44.90
N GLU A 275 35.15 -0.27 44.18
CA GLU A 275 35.74 -0.03 42.85
C GLU A 275 35.00 -0.80 41.75
N ALA A 276 33.95 -1.55 42.06
CA ALA A 276 33.28 -2.41 41.10
C ALA A 276 32.81 -1.69 39.83
N GLY A 277 32.22 -0.50 39.97
CA GLY A 277 31.73 0.31 38.86
C GLY A 277 32.85 0.81 37.98
N PHE A 278 33.95 1.30 38.57
CA PHE A 278 35.13 1.72 37.81
C PHE A 278 35.75 0.56 37.04
N LYS A 279 35.94 -0.60 37.69
CA LYS A 279 36.49 -1.80 37.05
C LYS A 279 35.63 -2.29 35.88
N LEU A 280 34.28 -2.27 36.05
CA LEU A 280 33.34 -2.65 35.00
C LEU A 280 33.41 -1.71 33.81
N LEU A 281 33.30 -0.40 34.05
CA LEU A 281 33.28 0.60 32.98
C LEU A 281 34.62 0.68 32.25
N GLU A 282 35.77 0.49 32.97
CA GLU A 282 37.08 0.35 32.34
C GLU A 282 37.20 -0.90 31.46
N ALA A 283 36.68 -2.05 31.92
CA ALA A 283 36.69 -3.29 31.12
C ALA A 283 35.91 -3.10 29.83
N ILE A 284 34.70 -2.50 29.90
CA ILE A 284 33.85 -2.20 28.75
C ILE A 284 34.55 -1.18 27.83
N ARG A 285 35.15 -0.12 28.37
CA ARG A 285 35.85 0.92 27.60
C ARG A 285 37.04 0.38 26.79
N ARG A 286 37.72 -0.67 27.29
CA ARG A 286 38.80 -1.34 26.54
C ARG A 286 38.29 -2.07 25.29
N GLU A 287 37.06 -2.56 25.33
CA GLU A 287 36.43 -3.26 24.19
C GLU A 287 35.74 -2.29 23.21
N ASP A 288 35.01 -1.30 23.71
CA ASP A 288 34.35 -0.25 22.92
C ASP A 288 34.71 1.14 23.48
N GLU A 289 35.69 1.77 22.82
CA GLU A 289 36.22 3.10 23.18
C GLU A 289 35.12 4.18 23.17
N PHE A 290 34.09 4.02 22.34
CA PHE A 290 33.09 5.07 22.11
C PHE A 290 31.71 4.77 22.71
N LEU A 291 31.54 3.64 23.39
CA LEU A 291 30.27 3.32 24.05
C LEU A 291 29.93 4.36 25.13
N PRO A 292 28.75 4.92 25.20
CA PRO A 292 28.31 5.80 26.29
C PRO A 292 28.34 5.07 27.64
N LEU A 293 29.19 5.55 28.53
CA LEU A 293 29.36 5.03 29.88
C LEU A 293 29.02 6.14 30.87
N ILE A 294 27.98 5.92 31.67
CA ILE A 294 27.49 6.84 32.69
C ILE A 294 27.74 6.20 34.05
N MET A 295 28.43 6.91 34.90
CA MET A 295 28.65 6.53 36.29
C MET A 295 27.72 7.32 37.20
N GLU A 296 26.98 6.63 38.06
CA GLU A 296 26.15 7.26 39.07
C GLU A 296 26.68 7.00 40.48
N SER A 297 26.67 7.97 41.32
CA SER A 297 27.16 7.84 42.71
C SER A 297 26.42 8.82 43.64
N SER A 298 26.26 8.41 44.91
CA SER A 298 25.86 9.31 45.99
C SER A 298 27.03 10.10 46.61
N GLU A 299 28.28 9.78 46.23
CA GLU A 299 29.48 10.42 46.66
C GLU A 299 30.04 11.34 45.55
N SER A 300 29.89 12.66 45.73
CA SER A 300 30.33 13.66 44.77
C SER A 300 31.85 13.63 44.50
N ALA A 301 32.63 13.09 45.42
CA ALA A 301 34.07 12.90 45.25
C ALA A 301 34.46 12.00 44.06
N ASN A 302 33.56 11.09 43.66
CA ASN A 302 33.75 10.20 42.51
C ASN A 302 33.67 10.94 41.17
N ARG A 303 33.13 12.16 41.11
CA ARG A 303 32.96 12.94 39.88
C ARG A 303 34.30 13.22 39.18
N GLU A 304 35.25 13.78 39.86
CA GLU A 304 36.57 14.16 39.29
C GLU A 304 37.28 12.94 38.70
N ARG A 305 37.19 11.81 39.37
CA ARG A 305 37.77 10.56 38.87
C ARG A 305 37.03 10.03 37.65
N ALA A 306 35.69 9.97 37.69
CA ALA A 306 34.89 9.52 36.58
C ALA A 306 35.14 10.38 35.32
N GLU A 307 35.18 11.69 35.45
CA GLU A 307 35.40 12.60 34.32
C GLU A 307 36.84 12.47 33.78
N ARG A 308 37.84 12.25 34.64
CA ARG A 308 39.25 12.00 34.23
C ARG A 308 39.38 10.70 33.43
N GLU A 309 38.63 9.66 33.81
CA GLU A 309 38.63 8.37 33.14
C GLU A 309 37.70 8.36 31.91
N GLY A 310 37.06 9.52 31.60
CA GLY A 310 36.21 9.69 30.40
C GLY A 310 34.77 9.17 30.57
N PHE A 311 34.35 8.92 31.81
CA PHE A 311 32.96 8.56 32.10
C PHE A 311 32.11 9.80 32.35
N ARG A 312 30.82 9.73 32.02
CA ARG A 312 29.85 10.77 32.40
C ARG A 312 29.36 10.50 33.82
N PHE A 313 29.15 11.55 34.61
CA PHE A 313 28.81 11.39 36.00
C PHE A 313 27.43 11.97 36.35
N VAL A 314 26.67 11.22 37.14
CA VAL A 314 25.38 11.60 37.71
C VAL A 314 25.45 11.51 39.23
N ASP A 315 25.04 12.58 39.91
CA ASP A 315 24.93 12.61 41.36
C ASP A 315 23.55 12.06 41.79
N LYS A 316 23.51 10.91 42.43
CA LYS A 316 22.28 10.29 42.96
C LYS A 316 21.53 11.16 43.98
N ASN A 317 22.22 12.11 44.65
CA ASN A 317 21.66 13.05 45.57
C ASN A 317 21.20 14.35 44.91
N SER A 318 21.39 14.51 43.62
CA SER A 318 20.92 15.69 42.89
C SER A 318 19.38 15.84 43.03
N LYS A 319 18.95 17.06 43.36
CA LYS A 319 17.52 17.41 43.35
C LYS A 319 16.88 17.33 41.95
N MET A 320 17.72 17.28 40.92
CA MET A 320 17.34 17.24 39.51
C MET A 320 17.76 15.93 38.82
N LEU A 321 17.94 14.85 39.57
CA LEU A 321 18.46 13.57 39.07
C LEU A 321 17.76 13.12 37.78
N SER A 322 16.45 13.24 37.67
CA SER A 322 15.70 12.85 36.46
C SER A 322 16.00 13.75 35.26
N VAL A 323 16.30 15.03 35.49
CA VAL A 323 16.67 16.00 34.46
C VAL A 323 18.12 15.74 34.00
N ASP A 324 19.03 15.53 34.97
CA ASP A 324 20.44 15.24 34.69
C ASP A 324 20.57 13.96 33.87
N LEU A 325 19.85 12.89 34.26
CA LEU A 325 19.84 11.64 33.53
C LEU A 325 19.28 11.82 32.11
N ARG A 326 18.17 12.57 31.98
CA ARG A 326 17.60 12.90 30.68
C ARG A 326 18.61 13.57 29.74
N HIS A 327 19.29 14.59 30.21
CA HIS A 327 20.30 15.30 29.41
C HIS A 327 21.40 14.38 28.93
N LEU A 328 21.87 13.46 29.79
CA LEU A 328 22.91 12.52 29.39
C LEU A 328 22.42 11.49 28.35
N LEU A 329 21.18 11.03 28.48
CA LEU A 329 20.57 10.15 27.48
C LEU A 329 20.40 10.87 26.13
N GLU A 330 19.95 12.13 26.14
CA GLU A 330 19.80 12.95 24.95
C GLU A 330 21.15 13.18 24.26
N GLU A 331 22.15 13.58 25.01
CA GLU A 331 23.43 14.02 24.45
C GLU A 331 24.34 12.85 24.03
N HIS A 332 24.31 11.73 24.78
CA HIS A 332 25.28 10.66 24.59
C HIS A 332 24.71 9.35 24.06
N MET A 333 23.46 9.00 24.36
CA MET A 333 22.82 7.76 23.89
C MET A 333 21.97 7.94 22.61
N GLY A 334 21.98 9.13 22.02
CA GLY A 334 21.31 9.39 20.73
C GLY A 334 19.82 9.65 20.80
N PHE A 335 19.24 9.88 21.98
CA PHE A 335 17.82 10.20 22.12
C PHE A 335 17.46 11.65 21.74
N GLY A 336 18.43 12.58 21.80
CA GLY A 336 18.23 13.97 21.38
C GLY A 336 18.45 14.20 19.88
N ASP A 337 18.48 15.47 19.47
CA ASP A 337 18.87 15.86 18.11
C ASP A 337 20.30 15.42 17.83
N PHE A 338 20.59 15.07 16.56
CA PHE A 338 21.96 14.84 16.16
C PHE A 338 22.66 16.17 15.93
N ILE A 339 23.71 16.45 16.72
CA ILE A 339 24.40 17.71 16.68
C ILE A 339 25.76 17.54 16.01
N PHE A 340 25.90 18.10 14.82
CA PHE A 340 27.20 18.22 14.18
C PHE A 340 28.00 19.34 14.88
N ARG A 341 29.18 18.99 15.34
CA ARG A 341 30.08 19.89 16.07
C ARG A 341 31.41 20.05 15.35
N ASP A 342 32.02 21.20 15.50
CA ASP A 342 33.44 21.40 15.14
C ASP A 342 34.31 20.57 16.06
N PRO A 343 35.23 19.71 15.54
CA PRO A 343 36.06 18.82 16.38
C PRO A 343 37.07 19.55 17.25
N LYS A 344 37.44 20.79 16.93
CA LYS A 344 38.43 21.57 17.67
C LYS A 344 37.80 22.49 18.71
N THR A 345 36.73 23.16 18.35
CA THR A 345 36.07 24.17 19.17
C THR A 345 34.87 23.64 19.92
N HIS A 346 34.39 22.45 19.56
CA HIS A 346 33.11 21.86 20.00
C HIS A 346 31.88 22.70 19.71
N ALA A 347 32.00 23.76 18.92
CA ALA A 347 30.90 24.62 18.54
C ALA A 347 29.88 23.86 17.71
N VAL A 348 28.59 24.18 17.92
CA VAL A 348 27.48 23.57 17.15
C VAL A 348 27.47 24.13 15.74
N ILE A 349 27.56 23.25 14.73
CA ILE A 349 27.49 23.61 13.32
C ILE A 349 26.02 23.52 12.85
N THR A 350 25.38 22.40 13.09
CA THR A 350 23.98 22.21 12.76
C THR A 350 23.34 21.15 13.64
N ARG A 351 22.00 21.20 13.76
CA ARG A 351 21.19 20.23 14.48
C ARG A 351 20.28 19.50 13.50
N ILE A 352 20.25 18.20 13.60
CA ILE A 352 19.44 17.30 12.75
C ILE A 352 18.41 16.63 13.62
N ARG A 353 17.13 16.80 13.27
CA ARG A 353 16.00 16.30 14.04
C ARG A 353 15.40 15.01 13.48
N SER A 354 15.46 14.84 12.16
CA SER A 354 14.85 13.72 11.45
C SER A 354 15.76 13.13 10.39
N LEU A 355 15.38 11.95 9.87
CA LEU A 355 16.10 11.31 8.77
C LEU A 355 16.05 12.16 7.48
N LYS A 356 14.92 12.84 7.23
CA LYS A 356 14.78 13.77 6.10
C LYS A 356 15.71 14.97 6.26
N ASP A 357 15.76 15.55 7.47
CA ASP A 357 16.62 16.69 7.77
C ASP A 357 18.12 16.33 7.58
N LEU A 358 18.52 15.10 7.96
CA LEU A 358 19.85 14.58 7.67
C LEU A 358 20.10 14.49 6.15
N GLN A 359 19.17 13.95 5.40
CA GLN A 359 19.26 13.84 3.94
C GLN A 359 19.43 15.21 3.27
N ASP A 360 18.68 16.21 3.69
CA ASP A 360 18.67 17.55 3.08
C ASP A 360 19.93 18.37 3.43
N ASN A 361 20.62 18.05 4.52
CA ASN A 361 21.76 18.79 5.02
C ASN A 361 23.11 18.07 4.89
N ILE A 362 23.16 16.78 4.58
CA ILE A 362 24.37 15.95 4.61
C ILE A 362 25.54 16.54 3.79
N PHE A 363 25.25 17.13 2.62
CA PHE A 363 26.26 17.74 1.74
C PHE A 363 26.74 19.11 2.22
N LYS A 364 26.04 19.73 3.17
CA LYS A 364 26.41 21.03 3.76
C LYS A 364 27.33 20.89 4.96
N ILE A 365 27.49 19.68 5.51
CA ILE A 365 28.31 19.44 6.71
C ILE A 365 29.81 19.59 6.38
N PRO A 366 30.60 20.36 7.18
CA PRO A 366 32.04 20.46 6.98
C PRO A 366 32.76 19.13 7.08
N ARG A 367 33.86 18.99 6.31
CA ARG A 367 34.64 17.77 6.23
C ARG A 367 35.10 17.24 7.60
N ASP A 368 35.67 18.09 8.40
CA ASP A 368 36.29 17.70 9.69
C ASP A 368 35.21 17.23 10.69
N SER A 369 34.03 17.88 10.68
CA SER A 369 32.89 17.47 11.49
C SER A 369 32.33 16.12 11.04
N MET A 370 32.22 15.91 9.74
CA MET A 370 31.73 14.64 9.17
C MET A 370 32.66 13.48 9.62
N LEU A 371 33.97 13.62 9.43
CA LEU A 371 34.94 12.60 9.80
C LEU A 371 34.96 12.35 11.31
N TYR A 372 34.83 13.41 12.14
CA TYR A 372 34.74 13.30 13.59
C TYR A 372 33.59 12.43 14.05
N HIS A 373 32.38 12.63 13.47
CA HIS A 373 31.20 11.89 13.87
C HIS A 373 31.15 10.46 13.30
N ILE A 374 31.62 10.26 12.06
CA ILE A 374 31.66 8.94 11.41
C ILE A 374 32.66 8.02 12.16
N SER A 375 33.86 8.49 12.44
CA SER A 375 34.90 7.69 13.09
C SER A 375 34.50 7.19 14.48
N ARG A 376 33.53 7.84 15.13
CA ARG A 376 33.04 7.52 16.48
C ARG A 376 31.69 6.83 16.51
N ASN A 377 31.17 6.42 15.36
CA ASN A 377 29.85 5.78 15.20
C ASN A 377 28.67 6.59 15.79
N HIS A 378 28.81 7.91 15.93
CA HIS A 378 27.79 8.75 16.54
C HIS A 378 26.48 8.69 15.73
N MET A 379 26.57 8.69 14.39
CA MET A 379 25.41 8.65 13.50
C MET A 379 24.68 7.30 13.57
N SER A 380 25.42 6.19 13.53
CA SER A 380 24.84 4.85 13.68
C SER A 380 24.08 4.73 15.00
N ARG A 381 24.65 5.23 16.10
CA ARG A 381 24.02 5.20 17.43
C ARG A 381 22.72 6.04 17.47
N TRP A 382 22.77 7.24 16.91
CA TRP A 382 21.59 8.10 16.80
C TRP A 382 20.43 7.46 16.01
N LEU A 383 20.76 6.79 14.88
CA LEU A 383 19.79 6.04 14.08
C LEU A 383 19.24 4.82 14.83
N THR A 384 20.09 4.16 15.59
CA THR A 384 19.72 2.98 16.38
C THR A 384 18.74 3.33 17.50
N ALA A 385 18.96 4.44 18.22
CA ALA A 385 18.04 4.94 19.24
C ALA A 385 16.63 5.23 18.67
N ARG A 386 16.54 5.54 17.39
CA ARG A 386 15.32 5.80 16.64
C ARG A 386 14.71 4.56 15.97
N ALA A 387 15.25 3.37 16.25
CA ALA A 387 14.83 2.12 15.61
C ALA A 387 14.97 2.13 14.06
N ILE A 388 15.96 2.85 13.53
CA ILE A 388 16.31 2.85 12.10
C ILE A 388 17.47 1.85 11.88
N PHE A 389 17.24 0.60 12.29
CA PHE A 389 18.28 -0.45 12.35
C PHE A 389 18.93 -0.77 11.00
N PRO A 390 18.22 -0.84 9.85
CA PRO A 390 18.87 -1.14 8.57
C PRO A 390 19.98 -0.17 8.21
N VAL A 391 19.74 1.14 8.33
CA VAL A 391 20.74 2.17 8.03
C VAL A 391 21.83 2.19 9.10
N ALA A 392 21.45 2.10 10.37
CA ALA A 392 22.39 2.10 11.49
C ALA A 392 23.41 0.96 11.38
N ASN A 393 22.93 -0.26 11.12
CA ASN A 393 23.76 -1.44 10.96
C ASN A 393 24.67 -1.33 9.73
N PHE A 394 24.14 -0.81 8.62
CA PHE A 394 24.96 -0.56 7.44
C PHE A 394 26.12 0.40 7.76
N LEU A 395 25.81 1.57 8.30
CA LEU A 395 26.83 2.59 8.61
C LEU A 395 27.86 2.11 9.63
N LYS A 396 27.48 1.24 10.58
CA LYS A 396 28.39 0.65 11.56
C LYS A 396 29.45 -0.24 10.93
N HIS A 397 29.14 -0.92 9.82
CA HIS A 397 30.04 -1.86 9.15
C HIS A 397 30.82 -1.27 7.97
N VAL A 398 30.55 -0.01 7.61
CA VAL A 398 31.31 0.67 6.55
C VAL A 398 32.74 0.90 6.98
N THR A 399 33.70 0.48 6.17
CA THR A 399 35.14 0.70 6.42
C THR A 399 35.58 2.09 5.95
N TRP A 400 35.18 3.10 6.72
CA TRP A 400 35.35 4.51 6.39
C TRP A 400 36.79 4.92 6.06
N HIS A 401 37.78 4.31 6.68
CA HIS A 401 39.21 4.59 6.47
C HIS A 401 39.72 4.19 5.08
N LYS A 402 38.98 3.33 4.34
CA LYS A 402 39.37 2.96 2.98
C LYS A 402 38.90 4.00 1.94
N LEU A 403 38.00 4.90 2.32
CA LEU A 403 37.47 5.94 1.46
C LEU A 403 38.26 7.24 1.70
N GLN A 404 39.03 7.69 0.71
CA GLN A 404 39.85 8.92 0.82
C GLN A 404 39.02 10.20 0.63
N ASP A 405 37.87 10.12 -0.02
CA ASP A 405 37.02 11.26 -0.34
C ASP A 405 35.82 11.38 0.62
N VAL A 406 35.67 12.58 1.22
CA VAL A 406 34.55 12.88 2.13
C VAL A 406 33.22 13.01 1.38
N ASP A 407 33.25 13.42 0.12
CA ASP A 407 32.03 13.46 -0.69
C ASP A 407 31.51 12.05 -0.98
N ALA A 408 32.40 11.07 -1.12
CA ALA A 408 31.98 9.65 -1.18
C ALA A 408 31.33 9.20 0.14
N HIS A 409 31.81 9.64 1.31
CA HIS A 409 31.16 9.35 2.59
C HIS A 409 29.74 9.95 2.66
N ARG A 410 29.58 11.21 2.24
CA ARG A 410 28.28 11.89 2.20
C ARG A 410 27.31 11.17 1.26
N GLN A 411 27.81 10.77 0.07
CA GLN A 411 27.01 10.09 -0.92
C GLN A 411 26.53 8.72 -0.40
N ILE A 412 27.38 7.92 0.22
CA ILE A 412 27.01 6.62 0.81
C ILE A 412 25.92 6.78 1.86
N ILE A 413 26.05 7.77 2.75
CA ILE A 413 25.05 8.04 3.78
C ILE A 413 23.72 8.47 3.13
N PHE A 414 23.81 9.39 2.17
CA PHE A 414 22.65 9.87 1.42
C PHE A 414 21.92 8.72 0.72
N ASP A 415 22.64 7.88 -0.02
CA ASP A 415 22.07 6.76 -0.76
C ASP A 415 21.44 5.72 0.18
N ALA A 416 22.07 5.44 1.32
CA ALA A 416 21.49 4.54 2.32
C ALA A 416 20.17 5.10 2.90
N ILE A 417 20.10 6.41 3.15
CA ILE A 417 18.89 7.06 3.63
C ILE A 417 17.80 7.02 2.55
N VAL A 418 18.14 7.36 1.31
CA VAL A 418 17.18 7.31 0.18
C VAL A 418 16.64 5.90 -0.01
N GLN A 419 17.52 4.90 -0.05
CA GLN A 419 17.12 3.50 -0.18
C GLN A 419 16.20 3.05 0.97
N TYR A 420 16.51 3.43 2.21
CA TYR A 420 15.66 3.12 3.37
C TYR A 420 14.29 3.79 3.26
N ARG A 421 14.23 5.05 2.87
CA ARG A 421 12.97 5.78 2.69
C ARG A 421 12.14 5.16 1.57
N HIS A 422 12.75 4.82 0.43
CA HIS A 422 12.07 4.07 -0.63
C HIS A 422 11.51 2.74 -0.12
N MET A 423 12.34 1.94 0.53
CA MET A 423 11.94 0.63 1.07
C MET A 423 10.76 0.74 2.05
N LYS A 424 10.71 1.78 2.88
CA LYS A 424 9.62 1.99 3.84
C LYS A 424 8.38 2.63 3.23
N ASN A 425 8.51 3.37 2.13
CA ASN A 425 7.39 4.02 1.44
C ASN A 425 6.60 3.06 0.55
N ILE A 426 7.25 2.11 -0.12
CA ILE A 426 6.58 1.16 -1.01
C ILE A 426 5.62 0.27 -0.22
N GLY A 427 4.39 0.11 -0.71
CA GLY A 427 3.35 -0.72 -0.10
C GLY A 427 2.76 -0.16 1.20
N VAL A 428 2.97 1.11 1.50
CA VAL A 428 2.45 1.79 2.69
C VAL A 428 1.63 3.00 2.30
N VAL A 429 0.36 3.03 2.71
CA VAL A 429 -0.47 4.23 2.61
C VAL A 429 -0.03 5.21 3.70
N ALA A 430 0.76 6.20 3.31
CA ALA A 430 1.21 7.23 4.23
C ALA A 430 0.08 8.24 4.51
N VAL A 431 0.04 8.81 5.71
CA VAL A 431 -0.74 10.03 5.98
C VAL A 431 0.05 11.19 5.40
N PHE A 432 -0.62 12.05 4.62
CA PHE A 432 0.03 13.22 4.03
C PHE A 432 0.53 14.16 5.12
N ASP A 433 1.80 14.47 5.09
CA ASP A 433 2.46 15.39 6.02
C ASP A 433 3.40 16.29 5.23
N ARG A 434 3.15 17.59 5.26
CA ARG A 434 3.91 18.59 4.50
C ARG A 434 5.42 18.52 4.76
N GLY A 435 5.80 18.22 5.99
CA GLY A 435 7.20 18.09 6.38
C GLY A 435 7.89 16.83 5.87
N LYS A 436 7.13 15.79 5.49
CA LYS A 436 7.64 14.47 5.10
C LYS A 436 7.43 14.14 3.63
N PHE A 437 6.41 14.73 2.99
CA PHE A 437 6.11 14.50 1.59
C PHE A 437 7.12 15.21 0.70
N ASP A 438 7.78 14.48 -0.17
CA ASP A 438 8.79 14.99 -1.10
C ASP A 438 8.88 14.09 -2.36
N LYS A 439 9.92 14.30 -3.17
CA LYS A 439 10.14 13.52 -4.40
C LYS A 439 10.29 12.00 -4.17
N TYR A 440 10.54 11.55 -2.95
CA TYR A 440 10.71 10.13 -2.60
C TYR A 440 9.45 9.49 -2.00
N ALA A 441 8.42 10.28 -1.71
CA ALA A 441 7.12 9.76 -1.31
C ALA A 441 6.33 9.29 -2.53
N HIS A 442 5.77 8.07 -2.50
CA HIS A 442 5.06 7.50 -3.64
C HIS A 442 3.55 7.46 -3.47
N PHE A 443 3.05 7.14 -2.27
CA PHE A 443 1.63 7.02 -2.00
C PHE A 443 1.27 7.67 -0.67
N ALA A 444 0.33 8.62 -0.68
CA ALA A 444 -0.18 9.25 0.54
C ALA A 444 -1.68 9.49 0.47
N ARG A 445 -2.33 9.64 1.63
CA ARG A 445 -3.74 10.02 1.76
C ARG A 445 -3.91 11.33 2.51
N ILE A 446 -4.87 12.12 2.09
CA ILE A 446 -5.37 13.30 2.78
C ILE A 446 -6.76 12.96 3.29
N GLY A 447 -7.00 13.14 4.58
CA GLY A 447 -8.21 12.71 5.29
C GLY A 447 -8.11 11.32 5.92
N ASP A 448 -9.15 10.96 6.68
CA ASP A 448 -9.24 9.71 7.46
C ASP A 448 -10.30 8.74 6.92
N GLY A 449 -11.04 9.14 5.90
CA GLY A 449 -12.07 8.34 5.23
C GLY A 449 -11.52 7.22 4.35
N SER A 450 -12.36 6.66 3.50
CA SER A 450 -11.97 5.62 2.53
C SER A 450 -11.18 6.18 1.35
N LEU A 451 -10.25 5.37 0.83
CA LEU A 451 -9.53 5.64 -0.43
C LEU A 451 -10.38 5.38 -1.68
N GLY A 452 -11.57 4.80 -1.54
CA GLY A 452 -12.35 4.29 -2.65
C GLY A 452 -11.75 3.03 -3.29
N GLY A 453 -12.40 2.52 -4.34
CA GLY A 453 -12.00 1.26 -4.99
C GLY A 453 -10.66 1.35 -5.71
N LYS A 454 -10.52 2.29 -6.65
CA LYS A 454 -9.26 2.48 -7.40
C LYS A 454 -8.08 2.83 -6.50
N GLY A 455 -8.29 3.69 -5.47
CA GLY A 455 -7.25 4.05 -4.50
C GLY A 455 -6.74 2.84 -3.71
N ARG A 456 -7.66 1.95 -3.30
CA ARG A 456 -7.29 0.68 -2.65
C ARG A 456 -6.55 -0.25 -3.60
N GLY A 457 -6.99 -0.34 -4.86
CA GLY A 457 -6.31 -1.12 -5.90
C GLY A 457 -4.87 -0.66 -6.14
N LEU A 458 -4.62 0.65 -6.21
CA LEU A 458 -3.27 1.23 -6.33
C LEU A 458 -2.39 0.93 -5.12
N ALA A 459 -2.91 1.10 -3.91
CA ALA A 459 -2.18 0.76 -2.69
C ALA A 459 -1.85 -0.74 -2.63
N PHE A 460 -2.75 -1.59 -3.11
CA PHE A 460 -2.55 -3.02 -3.23
C PHE A 460 -1.45 -3.36 -4.25
N LEU A 461 -1.45 -2.74 -5.44
CA LEU A 461 -0.39 -2.89 -6.45
C LEU A 461 0.98 -2.51 -5.91
N ASP A 462 1.07 -1.40 -5.18
CA ASP A 462 2.32 -0.97 -4.55
C ASP A 462 2.85 -2.03 -3.57
N ASN A 463 1.94 -2.65 -2.82
CA ASN A 463 2.30 -3.76 -1.93
C ASN A 463 2.72 -5.03 -2.70
N VAL A 464 2.08 -5.35 -3.84
CA VAL A 464 2.46 -6.48 -4.68
C VAL A 464 3.88 -6.27 -5.22
N VAL A 465 4.22 -5.08 -5.71
CA VAL A 465 5.58 -4.75 -6.16
C VAL A 465 6.59 -4.90 -5.04
N LYS A 466 6.26 -4.44 -3.83
CA LYS A 466 7.13 -4.55 -2.65
C LYS A 466 7.41 -5.99 -2.24
N THR A 467 6.40 -6.84 -2.26
CA THR A 467 6.50 -8.23 -1.77
C THR A 467 7.15 -9.17 -2.76
N HIS A 468 7.34 -8.73 -4.01
CA HIS A 468 7.91 -9.54 -5.08
C HIS A 468 9.18 -8.88 -5.67
N PRO A 469 10.36 -9.11 -5.05
CA PRO A 469 11.63 -8.51 -5.50
C PRO A 469 12.03 -8.88 -6.93
N GLN A 470 11.38 -9.89 -7.51
CA GLN A 470 11.57 -10.31 -8.91
C GLN A 470 11.28 -9.19 -9.92
N PHE A 471 10.42 -8.23 -9.58
CA PHE A 471 10.21 -7.04 -10.41
C PHE A 471 11.47 -6.21 -10.64
N ASN A 472 12.45 -6.31 -9.75
CA ASN A 472 13.72 -5.57 -9.83
C ASN A 472 14.88 -6.41 -10.44
N GLN A 473 14.59 -7.58 -11.05
CA GLN A 473 15.64 -8.47 -11.58
C GLN A 473 16.22 -8.02 -12.93
N TYR A 474 15.54 -7.11 -13.64
CA TYR A 474 15.95 -6.64 -14.94
C TYR A 474 16.73 -5.33 -14.84
N PRO A 475 18.05 -5.32 -15.13
CA PRO A 475 18.84 -4.09 -15.14
C PRO A 475 18.28 -3.10 -16.16
N GLY A 476 18.16 -1.84 -15.76
CA GLY A 476 17.64 -0.78 -16.60
C GLY A 476 16.10 -0.69 -16.69
N ALA A 477 15.37 -1.61 -16.07
CA ALA A 477 13.92 -1.53 -15.95
C ALA A 477 13.50 -1.27 -14.50
N SER A 478 12.62 -0.30 -14.26
CA SER A 478 12.01 -0.07 -12.95
C SER A 478 10.51 -0.31 -13.03
N VAL A 479 9.94 -1.04 -12.06
CA VAL A 479 8.50 -1.30 -11.94
C VAL A 479 7.98 -0.61 -10.69
N ARG A 480 6.97 0.27 -10.85
CA ARG A 480 6.41 1.05 -9.76
C ARG A 480 5.00 1.55 -10.08
N ILE A 481 4.31 2.14 -9.10
CA ILE A 481 3.13 2.97 -9.34
C ILE A 481 3.56 4.42 -9.53
N PRO A 482 2.80 5.26 -10.27
CA PRO A 482 3.04 6.69 -10.31
C PRO A 482 2.84 7.33 -8.94
N LYS A 483 3.46 8.49 -8.70
CA LYS A 483 3.25 9.24 -7.47
C LYS A 483 1.78 9.60 -7.31
N THR A 484 1.21 9.26 -6.16
CA THR A 484 -0.23 9.31 -5.93
C THR A 484 -0.55 9.93 -4.57
N VAL A 485 -1.49 10.85 -4.54
CA VAL A 485 -2.14 11.35 -3.32
C VAL A 485 -3.64 11.13 -3.46
N VAL A 486 -4.27 10.57 -2.44
CA VAL A 486 -5.72 10.30 -2.44
C VAL A 486 -6.40 11.22 -1.45
N LEU A 487 -7.35 12.02 -1.93
CA LEU A 487 -8.32 12.72 -1.09
C LEU A 487 -9.39 11.71 -0.67
N CYS A 488 -9.45 11.39 0.62
CA CYS A 488 -10.39 10.40 1.15
C CYS A 488 -11.84 10.88 1.12
N THR A 489 -12.78 9.98 1.32
CA THR A 489 -14.22 10.25 1.23
C THR A 489 -14.74 11.27 2.26
N ASP A 490 -14.08 11.45 3.38
CA ASP A 490 -14.41 12.48 4.36
C ASP A 490 -14.15 13.92 3.84
N VAL A 491 -13.19 14.10 2.93
CA VAL A 491 -12.97 15.38 2.25
C VAL A 491 -14.14 15.71 1.32
N PHE A 492 -14.70 14.70 0.65
CA PHE A 492 -15.91 14.84 -0.15
C PHE A 492 -17.12 15.22 0.72
N ASP A 493 -17.34 14.50 1.82
CA ASP A 493 -18.43 14.80 2.77
C ASP A 493 -18.34 16.26 3.24
N GLN A 494 -17.14 16.68 3.68
CA GLN A 494 -16.91 18.05 4.13
C GLN A 494 -17.20 19.08 3.03
N PHE A 495 -16.80 18.82 1.77
CA PHE A 495 -17.07 19.69 0.64
C PHE A 495 -18.57 19.82 0.34
N MET A 496 -19.30 18.69 0.33
CA MET A 496 -20.74 18.66 0.08
C MET A 496 -21.52 19.40 1.18
N GLU A 497 -21.20 19.13 2.45
CA GLU A 497 -21.88 19.72 3.60
C GLU A 497 -21.60 21.23 3.72
N GLN A 498 -20.33 21.64 3.60
CA GLN A 498 -19.93 23.04 3.71
C GLN A 498 -20.63 23.95 2.69
N ASN A 499 -20.90 23.42 1.49
CA ASN A 499 -21.50 24.17 0.39
C ASN A 499 -22.98 23.88 0.16
N ASN A 500 -23.62 23.03 0.99
CA ASN A 500 -25.04 22.62 0.87
C ASN A 500 -25.39 22.10 -0.53
N LEU A 501 -24.56 21.25 -1.13
CA LEU A 501 -24.70 20.84 -2.53
C LEU A 501 -25.67 19.68 -2.75
N TYR A 502 -26.16 18.96 -1.72
CA TYR A 502 -26.99 17.78 -1.90
C TYR A 502 -28.32 18.09 -2.61
N GLU A 503 -28.94 19.27 -2.36
CA GLU A 503 -30.21 19.62 -3.00
C GLU A 503 -30.09 19.68 -4.54
N ILE A 504 -29.07 20.39 -5.06
CA ILE A 504 -28.83 20.49 -6.50
C ILE A 504 -28.29 19.18 -7.08
N ALA A 505 -27.44 18.48 -6.35
CA ALA A 505 -26.82 17.23 -6.76
C ALA A 505 -27.87 16.13 -6.99
N LEU A 506 -28.84 16.00 -6.11
CA LEU A 506 -29.90 14.98 -6.19
C LEU A 506 -31.09 15.40 -7.07
N SER A 507 -31.11 16.63 -7.57
CA SER A 507 -32.18 17.11 -8.47
C SER A 507 -32.06 16.52 -9.88
N ASP A 508 -33.08 16.70 -10.70
CA ASP A 508 -33.09 16.33 -12.12
C ASP A 508 -32.50 17.44 -13.03
N ALA A 509 -31.67 18.31 -12.47
CA ALA A 509 -31.01 19.37 -13.23
C ALA A 509 -30.06 18.79 -14.29
N PRO A 510 -29.89 19.45 -15.44
CA PRO A 510 -28.90 19.06 -16.45
C PRO A 510 -27.47 19.01 -15.90
N ASP A 511 -26.65 18.12 -16.45
CA ASP A 511 -25.28 17.87 -15.96
C ASP A 511 -24.39 19.12 -15.95
N ASP A 512 -24.54 20.00 -16.94
CA ASP A 512 -23.83 21.27 -17.02
C ASP A 512 -24.24 22.24 -15.90
N VAL A 513 -25.50 22.23 -15.49
CA VAL A 513 -26.02 23.05 -14.37
C VAL A 513 -25.44 22.52 -13.05
N ILE A 514 -25.44 21.21 -12.85
CA ILE A 514 -24.85 20.58 -11.68
C ILE A 514 -23.35 20.95 -11.62
N LEU A 515 -22.61 20.76 -12.71
CA LEU A 515 -21.20 21.11 -12.81
C LEU A 515 -20.93 22.57 -12.42
N GLN A 516 -21.72 23.52 -12.94
CA GLN A 516 -21.54 24.92 -12.63
C GLN A 516 -21.74 25.26 -11.14
N HIS A 517 -22.66 24.59 -10.46
CA HIS A 517 -22.83 24.77 -9.01
C HIS A 517 -21.62 24.24 -8.23
N PHE A 518 -21.09 23.07 -8.60
CA PHE A 518 -19.90 22.50 -7.98
C PHE A 518 -18.65 23.36 -8.24
N LEU A 519 -18.47 23.90 -9.46
CA LEU A 519 -17.33 24.77 -9.77
C LEU A 519 -17.35 26.06 -8.95
N ARG A 520 -18.52 26.61 -8.62
CA ARG A 520 -18.66 27.82 -7.77
C ARG A 520 -18.43 27.54 -6.29
N ALA A 521 -18.60 26.29 -5.85
CA ALA A 521 -18.40 25.87 -4.48
C ALA A 521 -16.92 26.00 -4.06
N GLN A 522 -16.67 26.11 -2.76
CA GLN A 522 -15.30 26.26 -2.22
C GLN A 522 -14.81 24.91 -1.66
N LEU A 523 -13.60 24.52 -2.05
CA LEU A 523 -12.91 23.42 -1.38
C LEU A 523 -12.50 23.86 0.04
N PRO A 524 -12.41 22.92 1.01
CA PRO A 524 -11.97 23.25 2.34
C PRO A 524 -10.54 23.81 2.35
N ASP A 525 -10.35 24.98 2.97
CA ASP A 525 -9.07 25.70 2.98
C ASP A 525 -7.93 24.94 3.66
N SER A 526 -8.26 24.01 4.56
CA SER A 526 -7.28 23.20 5.29
C SER A 526 -6.32 22.41 4.41
N TYR A 527 -6.71 22.11 3.16
CA TYR A 527 -5.93 21.26 2.23
C TYR A 527 -5.11 22.04 1.19
N ILE A 528 -5.25 23.36 1.12
CA ILE A 528 -4.59 24.20 0.09
C ILE A 528 -3.07 24.06 0.16
N ASP A 529 -2.49 24.16 1.34
CA ASP A 529 -1.04 24.02 1.53
C ASP A 529 -0.54 22.60 1.23
N ASP A 530 -1.39 21.57 1.39
CA ASP A 530 -1.07 20.21 1.04
C ASP A 530 -0.94 20.07 -0.48
N PHE A 531 -1.81 20.73 -1.24
CA PHE A 531 -1.71 20.78 -2.69
C PHE A 531 -0.44 21.48 -3.17
N PHE A 532 -0.04 22.58 -2.55
CA PHE A 532 1.23 23.22 -2.88
C PHE A 532 2.43 22.30 -2.64
N THR A 533 2.45 21.60 -1.52
CA THR A 533 3.49 20.61 -1.22
C THR A 533 3.51 19.48 -2.24
N PHE A 534 2.33 19.04 -2.70
CA PHE A 534 2.21 18.02 -3.73
C PHE A 534 2.78 18.50 -5.08
N PHE A 535 2.49 19.73 -5.49
CA PHE A 535 3.02 20.32 -6.73
C PHE A 535 4.56 20.40 -6.71
N GLU A 536 5.13 20.85 -5.60
CA GLU A 536 6.58 20.98 -5.45
C GLU A 536 7.29 19.62 -5.54
N ALA A 537 6.63 18.55 -5.08
CA ALA A 537 7.17 17.21 -5.09
C ALA A 537 6.98 16.48 -6.43
N THR A 538 5.97 16.86 -7.25
CA THR A 538 5.58 16.09 -8.44
C THR A 538 6.17 16.70 -9.72
N LYS A 539 6.00 18.00 -9.96
CA LYS A 539 6.50 18.73 -11.14
C LYS A 539 6.19 18.07 -12.50
N SER A 540 5.05 17.44 -12.60
CA SER A 540 4.53 16.72 -13.77
C SER A 540 3.05 17.00 -13.96
N PRO A 541 2.47 16.77 -15.14
CA PRO A 541 1.01 16.78 -15.30
C PRO A 541 0.33 15.84 -14.31
N ILE A 542 -0.88 16.19 -13.89
CA ILE A 542 -1.63 15.44 -12.86
C ILE A 542 -2.93 14.91 -13.47
N ALA A 543 -3.19 13.65 -13.27
CA ALA A 543 -4.49 13.01 -13.48
C ALA A 543 -5.31 13.08 -12.20
N ILE A 544 -6.53 13.59 -12.31
CA ILE A 544 -7.52 13.69 -11.24
C ILE A 544 -8.58 12.65 -11.56
N ARG A 545 -8.51 11.51 -10.84
CA ARG A 545 -9.30 10.31 -11.11
C ARG A 545 -10.33 10.09 -10.01
N SER A 546 -11.51 9.68 -10.41
CA SER A 546 -12.53 9.18 -9.49
C SER A 546 -12.07 7.92 -8.77
N SER A 547 -12.49 7.76 -7.51
CA SER A 547 -12.31 6.55 -6.72
C SER A 547 -13.49 6.41 -5.75
N SER A 548 -14.63 6.00 -6.29
CA SER A 548 -15.81 5.82 -5.47
C SER A 548 -15.71 4.55 -4.62
N LEU A 549 -16.60 4.39 -3.65
CA LEU A 549 -16.64 3.21 -2.80
C LEU A 549 -16.98 1.94 -3.60
N LEU A 550 -17.78 2.08 -4.66
CA LEU A 550 -18.26 0.98 -5.49
C LEU A 550 -17.37 0.68 -6.70
N GLU A 551 -16.49 1.63 -7.11
CA GLU A 551 -15.54 1.37 -8.20
C GLU A 551 -14.58 0.24 -7.83
N ASP A 552 -14.32 -0.63 -8.80
CA ASP A 552 -13.49 -1.83 -8.66
C ASP A 552 -13.97 -2.80 -7.55
N SER A 553 -15.27 -2.76 -7.21
CA SER A 553 -15.84 -3.71 -6.27
C SER A 553 -15.89 -5.12 -6.89
N HIS A 554 -15.85 -6.16 -6.04
CA HIS A 554 -15.85 -7.55 -6.49
C HIS A 554 -17.19 -8.02 -7.07
N TYR A 555 -18.27 -7.27 -6.85
CA TYR A 555 -19.62 -7.71 -7.16
C TYR A 555 -20.27 -6.92 -8.30
N GLN A 556 -20.01 -5.62 -8.37
CA GLN A 556 -20.62 -4.71 -9.37
C GLN A 556 -19.61 -3.59 -9.66
N PRO A 557 -18.71 -3.74 -10.62
CA PRO A 557 -17.72 -2.71 -10.93
C PRO A 557 -18.35 -1.53 -11.67
N PHE A 558 -18.17 -0.35 -11.11
CA PHE A 558 -18.54 0.94 -11.69
C PHE A 558 -17.41 1.47 -12.57
N ALA A 559 -17.19 0.86 -13.72
CA ALA A 559 -16.09 1.27 -14.59
C ALA A 559 -16.53 2.29 -15.64
N GLY A 560 -15.82 3.41 -15.76
CA GLY A 560 -16.02 4.42 -16.80
C GLY A 560 -17.28 5.28 -16.67
N ILE A 561 -17.87 5.33 -15.47
CA ILE A 561 -19.09 6.10 -15.21
C ILE A 561 -18.73 7.51 -14.74
N TYR A 562 -17.71 7.62 -13.92
CA TYR A 562 -17.23 8.87 -13.36
C TYR A 562 -16.06 9.45 -14.15
N SER A 563 -15.96 10.77 -14.15
CA SER A 563 -15.01 11.52 -14.96
C SER A 563 -13.56 11.39 -14.44
N THR A 564 -12.61 11.49 -15.37
CA THR A 564 -11.16 11.58 -15.11
C THR A 564 -10.59 12.75 -15.89
N TYR A 565 -10.09 13.75 -15.18
CA TYR A 565 -9.46 14.91 -15.79
C TYR A 565 -7.93 14.83 -15.72
N MET A 566 -7.25 15.37 -16.73
CA MET A 566 -5.80 15.52 -16.73
C MET A 566 -5.47 17.01 -16.88
N ILE A 567 -4.55 17.52 -16.06
CA ILE A 567 -4.14 18.92 -16.12
C ILE A 567 -2.63 19.01 -16.39
N PRO A 568 -2.16 19.97 -17.22
CA PRO A 568 -0.74 20.20 -17.43
C PRO A 568 -0.09 20.72 -16.15
N TYR A 569 1.23 20.57 -16.03
CA TYR A 569 1.99 21.23 -14.98
C TYR A 569 2.26 22.68 -15.35
N LEU A 570 1.96 23.61 -14.44
CA LEU A 570 2.21 25.03 -14.58
C LEU A 570 3.23 25.49 -13.53
N GLU A 571 4.12 26.41 -13.89
CA GLU A 571 5.08 27.01 -12.95
C GLU A 571 4.40 27.90 -11.93
N ASP A 572 3.31 28.61 -12.33
CA ASP A 572 2.48 29.38 -11.41
C ASP A 572 1.63 28.44 -10.56
N LYS A 573 1.97 28.36 -9.27
CA LYS A 573 1.31 27.47 -8.32
C LYS A 573 -0.14 27.86 -8.02
N TYR A 574 -0.52 29.13 -8.22
CA TYR A 574 -1.90 29.57 -7.98
C TYR A 574 -2.79 29.22 -9.17
N GLU A 575 -2.29 29.38 -10.39
CA GLU A 575 -2.99 28.87 -11.58
C GLU A 575 -3.15 27.35 -11.53
N MET A 576 -2.07 26.65 -11.11
CA MET A 576 -2.10 25.20 -10.92
C MET A 576 -3.14 24.78 -9.86
N LEU A 577 -3.21 25.50 -8.73
CA LEU A 577 -4.21 25.29 -7.70
C LEU A 577 -5.63 25.51 -8.22
N HIS A 578 -5.84 26.56 -9.01
CA HIS A 578 -7.15 26.86 -9.57
C HIS A 578 -7.62 25.74 -10.51
N MET A 579 -6.74 25.25 -11.40
CA MET A 579 -7.04 24.14 -12.28
C MET A 579 -7.30 22.85 -11.49
N LEU A 580 -6.46 22.52 -10.50
CA LEU A 580 -6.64 21.34 -9.67
C LEU A 580 -7.96 21.37 -8.91
N ALA A 581 -8.28 22.53 -8.30
CA ALA A 581 -9.54 22.70 -7.57
C ALA A 581 -10.76 22.51 -8.49
N ALA A 582 -10.71 23.06 -9.70
CA ALA A 582 -11.77 22.88 -10.68
C ALA A 582 -11.91 21.42 -11.11
N ALA A 583 -10.81 20.73 -11.37
CA ALA A 583 -10.83 19.30 -11.70
C ALA A 583 -11.41 18.42 -10.58
N ILE A 584 -11.01 18.64 -9.32
CA ILE A 584 -11.54 17.91 -8.16
C ILE A 584 -13.05 18.11 -8.07
N LYS A 585 -13.52 19.35 -8.15
CA LYS A 585 -14.95 19.68 -8.10
C LYS A 585 -15.73 19.05 -9.26
N SER A 586 -15.13 18.97 -10.45
CA SER A 586 -15.73 18.31 -11.61
C SER A 586 -15.84 16.80 -11.44
N VAL A 587 -14.84 16.15 -10.82
CA VAL A 587 -14.92 14.73 -10.44
C VAL A 587 -16.04 14.53 -9.41
N TYR A 588 -16.14 15.38 -8.40
CA TYR A 588 -17.23 15.31 -7.42
C TYR A 588 -18.61 15.48 -8.05
N ALA A 589 -18.76 16.41 -9.01
CA ALA A 589 -19.99 16.63 -9.74
C ALA A 589 -20.42 15.40 -10.56
N SER A 590 -19.45 14.65 -11.13
CA SER A 590 -19.73 13.50 -11.98
C SER A 590 -20.47 12.34 -11.28
N VAL A 591 -20.45 12.29 -9.95
CA VAL A 591 -21.25 11.36 -9.15
C VAL A 591 -22.74 11.53 -9.43
N TYR A 592 -23.17 12.76 -9.70
CA TYR A 592 -24.58 13.14 -9.79
C TYR A 592 -25.03 13.42 -11.22
N TYR A 593 -24.21 13.08 -12.22
CA TYR A 593 -24.62 13.20 -13.61
C TYR A 593 -25.70 12.17 -13.98
N ARG A 594 -26.43 12.45 -15.04
CA ARG A 594 -27.53 11.61 -15.51
C ARG A 594 -27.14 10.14 -15.68
N ASP A 595 -25.98 9.89 -16.30
CA ASP A 595 -25.50 8.53 -16.55
C ASP A 595 -25.19 7.80 -15.24
N SER A 596 -24.60 8.51 -14.26
CA SER A 596 -24.30 7.97 -12.92
C SER A 596 -25.59 7.64 -12.16
N LYS A 597 -26.58 8.54 -12.17
CA LYS A 597 -27.89 8.32 -11.54
C LYS A 597 -28.63 7.13 -12.18
N ALA A 598 -28.62 7.04 -13.50
CA ALA A 598 -29.24 5.94 -14.24
C ALA A 598 -28.57 4.59 -13.89
N TYR A 599 -27.24 4.58 -13.79
CA TYR A 599 -26.50 3.39 -13.41
C TYR A 599 -26.80 2.95 -11.96
N MET A 600 -26.84 3.86 -11.01
CA MET A 600 -27.19 3.58 -9.63
C MET A 600 -28.60 2.99 -9.50
N THR A 601 -29.56 3.53 -10.24
CA THR A 601 -30.92 3.00 -10.30
C THR A 601 -30.95 1.59 -10.86
N ALA A 602 -30.25 1.34 -11.97
CA ALA A 602 -30.16 0.03 -12.60
C ALA A 602 -29.52 -1.05 -11.72
N THR A 603 -28.66 -0.65 -10.78
CA THR A 603 -27.95 -1.57 -9.87
C THR A 603 -28.57 -1.66 -8.48
N SER A 604 -29.72 -1.03 -8.26
CA SER A 604 -30.42 -0.97 -6.95
C SER A 604 -29.57 -0.37 -5.82
N ASN A 605 -28.57 0.45 -6.16
CA ASN A 605 -27.77 1.19 -5.20
C ASN A 605 -28.42 2.55 -4.87
N VAL A 606 -28.14 3.08 -3.71
CA VAL A 606 -28.70 4.35 -3.23
C VAL A 606 -27.67 5.46 -3.43
N ILE A 607 -27.98 6.41 -4.32
CA ILE A 607 -27.03 7.43 -4.78
C ILE A 607 -26.57 8.39 -3.67
N ASP A 608 -27.40 8.64 -2.65
CA ASP A 608 -27.04 9.49 -1.52
C ASP A 608 -26.03 8.82 -0.55
N GLN A 609 -25.82 7.52 -0.69
CA GLN A 609 -24.80 6.76 0.06
C GLN A 609 -23.47 6.64 -0.69
N GLU A 610 -23.44 7.02 -1.98
CA GLU A 610 -22.19 7.01 -2.75
C GLU A 610 -21.28 8.15 -2.32
N LYS A 611 -20.02 7.79 -2.01
CA LYS A 611 -18.99 8.74 -1.58
C LYS A 611 -17.79 8.64 -2.50
N MET A 612 -17.27 9.80 -2.86
CA MET A 612 -16.17 9.91 -3.82
C MET A 612 -14.86 10.27 -3.13
N ALA A 613 -13.87 9.38 -3.19
CA ALA A 613 -12.49 9.75 -3.02
C ALA A 613 -11.91 10.21 -4.37
N VAL A 614 -10.90 11.07 -4.35
CA VAL A 614 -10.24 11.56 -5.57
C VAL A 614 -8.77 11.23 -5.54
N ILE A 615 -8.29 10.60 -6.60
CA ILE A 615 -6.89 10.27 -6.78
C ILE A 615 -6.22 11.40 -7.56
N LEU A 616 -5.20 12.02 -6.97
CA LEU A 616 -4.27 12.93 -7.62
C LEU A 616 -3.03 12.12 -7.97
N GLN A 617 -2.82 11.85 -9.26
CA GLN A 617 -1.77 10.95 -9.71
C GLN A 617 -0.92 11.62 -10.79
N GLU A 618 0.39 11.46 -10.69
CA GLU A 618 1.32 11.86 -11.75
C GLU A 618 0.96 11.16 -13.06
N VAL A 619 0.79 11.90 -14.13
CA VAL A 619 0.59 11.35 -15.47
C VAL A 619 1.92 10.74 -15.95
N VAL A 620 1.88 9.49 -16.35
CA VAL A 620 3.05 8.82 -16.94
C VAL A 620 3.23 9.33 -18.37
N GLY A 621 4.43 9.76 -18.70
CA GLY A 621 4.74 10.25 -20.04
C GLY A 621 6.04 11.04 -20.07
N LYS A 622 6.28 11.65 -21.22
CA LYS A 622 7.37 12.60 -21.49
C LYS A 622 6.84 13.78 -22.29
N SER A 623 7.50 14.93 -22.12
CA SER A 623 7.20 16.10 -22.92
C SER A 623 7.84 15.98 -24.33
N TYR A 624 7.01 16.13 -25.32
CA TYR A 624 7.39 16.22 -26.74
C TYR A 624 6.88 17.54 -27.32
N GLY A 625 7.66 18.60 -27.15
CA GLY A 625 7.19 19.95 -27.44
C GLY A 625 6.01 20.37 -26.58
N ASP A 626 4.86 20.60 -27.21
CA ASP A 626 3.61 21.01 -26.57
C ASP A 626 2.73 19.81 -26.12
N HIS A 627 3.17 18.59 -26.38
CA HIS A 627 2.44 17.37 -26.11
C HIS A 627 3.10 16.56 -25.00
N TYR A 628 2.28 15.87 -24.19
CA TYR A 628 2.75 15.00 -23.13
C TYR A 628 2.07 13.62 -23.21
N TYR A 629 2.86 12.55 -23.35
CA TYR A 629 2.35 11.19 -23.46
C TYR A 629 3.44 10.14 -23.21
N PRO A 630 3.09 8.89 -22.82
CA PRO A 630 4.03 7.79 -22.69
C PRO A 630 4.34 7.14 -24.05
N ASN A 631 5.47 6.44 -24.14
CA ASN A 631 5.81 5.66 -25.33
C ASN A 631 4.86 4.47 -25.52
N ILE A 632 4.47 3.80 -24.44
CA ILE A 632 3.56 2.66 -24.46
C ILE A 632 2.53 2.83 -23.35
N SER A 633 1.27 2.62 -23.67
CA SER A 633 0.19 2.33 -22.73
C SER A 633 -0.40 0.97 -23.03
N GLY A 634 -0.95 0.31 -22.04
CA GLY A 634 -1.55 -0.99 -22.25
C GLY A 634 -2.59 -1.38 -21.21
N VAL A 635 -3.38 -2.36 -21.60
CA VAL A 635 -4.29 -3.10 -20.73
C VAL A 635 -3.91 -4.56 -20.82
N LEU A 636 -3.60 -5.15 -19.69
CA LEU A 636 -3.17 -6.53 -19.52
C LEU A 636 -4.29 -7.32 -18.84
N ARG A 637 -4.64 -8.47 -19.37
CA ARG A 637 -5.60 -9.41 -18.78
C ARG A 637 -4.95 -10.74 -18.53
N SER A 638 -5.16 -11.29 -17.37
CA SER A 638 -4.65 -12.62 -17.02
C SER A 638 -5.53 -13.75 -17.60
N LEU A 639 -6.57 -13.41 -18.34
CA LEU A 639 -7.40 -14.35 -19.08
C LEU A 639 -7.56 -13.87 -20.52
N ASN A 640 -7.18 -14.72 -21.46
CA ASN A 640 -7.34 -14.50 -22.90
C ASN A 640 -8.63 -15.19 -23.37
N TYR A 641 -9.67 -14.40 -23.63
CA TYR A 641 -10.96 -14.94 -24.09
C TYR A 641 -10.96 -15.32 -25.58
N TYR A 642 -9.86 -15.04 -26.30
CA TYR A 642 -9.72 -15.33 -27.73
C TYR A 642 -8.28 -15.75 -28.05
N PRO A 643 -7.85 -16.95 -27.59
CA PRO A 643 -6.52 -17.44 -27.89
C PRO A 643 -6.37 -17.70 -29.40
N ILE A 644 -5.19 -17.41 -29.95
CA ILE A 644 -4.86 -17.56 -31.36
C ILE A 644 -3.70 -18.55 -31.51
N GLY A 645 -3.82 -19.51 -32.40
CA GLY A 645 -2.78 -20.50 -32.64
C GLY A 645 -2.49 -21.35 -31.40
N ASP A 646 -1.28 -21.28 -30.88
CA ASP A 646 -0.81 -22.05 -29.73
C ASP A 646 -1.08 -21.37 -28.36
N GLU A 647 -1.71 -20.19 -28.37
CA GLU A 647 -2.06 -19.47 -27.13
C GLU A 647 -3.12 -20.23 -26.34
N THR A 648 -3.03 -20.16 -25.00
CA THR A 648 -4.07 -20.66 -24.10
C THR A 648 -4.79 -19.53 -23.39
N ALA A 649 -6.00 -19.80 -22.88
CA ALA A 649 -6.79 -18.80 -22.19
C ALA A 649 -6.07 -18.26 -20.91
N GLU A 650 -5.33 -19.12 -20.23
CA GLU A 650 -4.64 -18.82 -18.97
C GLU A 650 -3.35 -18.00 -19.16
N GLU A 651 -2.80 -17.96 -20.37
CA GLU A 651 -1.61 -17.16 -20.68
C GLU A 651 -1.88 -15.67 -20.75
N GLY A 652 -3.16 -15.29 -20.76
CA GLY A 652 -3.55 -13.89 -20.77
C GLY A 652 -3.24 -13.18 -22.08
N ILE A 653 -3.51 -11.88 -22.10
CA ILE A 653 -3.40 -11.03 -23.28
C ILE A 653 -3.10 -9.59 -22.91
N ALA A 654 -2.31 -8.88 -23.70
CA ALA A 654 -2.09 -7.44 -23.59
C ALA A 654 -2.52 -6.70 -24.84
N SER A 655 -3.17 -5.56 -24.65
CA SER A 655 -3.45 -4.56 -25.68
C SER A 655 -2.50 -3.38 -25.50
N LEU A 656 -1.72 -3.06 -26.53
CA LEU A 656 -0.70 -2.02 -26.52
C LEU A 656 -1.09 -0.87 -27.44
N ALA A 657 -0.79 0.37 -27.03
CA ALA A 657 -0.94 1.57 -27.83
C ALA A 657 0.15 2.60 -27.52
N LEU A 658 0.49 3.42 -28.50
CA LEU A 658 1.24 4.67 -28.34
C LEU A 658 0.32 5.71 -27.71
N GLY A 659 0.85 6.53 -26.79
CA GLY A 659 0.13 7.65 -26.19
C GLY A 659 -0.63 7.30 -24.93
N LEU A 660 -1.55 8.17 -24.50
CA LEU A 660 -2.32 8.03 -23.26
C LEU A 660 -3.26 6.82 -23.33
N GLY A 661 -3.34 6.07 -22.22
CA GLY A 661 -4.14 4.86 -22.10
C GLY A 661 -5.64 5.03 -22.33
N LYS A 662 -6.17 6.26 -22.21
CA LYS A 662 -7.55 6.59 -22.57
C LYS A 662 -7.89 6.18 -24.01
N TYR A 663 -6.91 6.20 -24.92
CA TYR A 663 -7.11 5.73 -26.30
C TYR A 663 -7.53 4.27 -26.38
N ILE A 664 -6.99 3.42 -25.50
CA ILE A 664 -7.35 1.99 -25.43
C ILE A 664 -8.76 1.84 -24.88
N VAL A 665 -9.06 2.57 -23.79
CA VAL A 665 -10.34 2.54 -23.10
C VAL A 665 -11.48 3.00 -24.00
N ASP A 666 -11.24 4.03 -24.82
CA ASP A 666 -12.21 4.56 -25.80
C ASP A 666 -12.36 3.65 -27.04
N GLY A 667 -11.73 2.48 -27.06
CA GLY A 667 -11.84 1.50 -28.13
C GLY A 667 -11.00 1.80 -29.38
N GLY A 668 -9.94 2.58 -29.25
CA GLY A 668 -8.97 2.84 -30.33
C GLY A 668 -8.28 1.57 -30.85
N GLN A 669 -7.67 1.66 -32.02
CA GLN A 669 -6.89 0.55 -32.60
C GLN A 669 -5.66 0.28 -31.74
N THR A 670 -5.54 -0.94 -31.20
CA THR A 670 -4.44 -1.37 -30.33
C THR A 670 -3.73 -2.56 -30.94
N LEU A 671 -2.45 -2.74 -30.65
CA LEU A 671 -1.76 -3.97 -30.97
C LEU A 671 -2.06 -5.01 -29.87
N ARG A 672 -2.58 -6.17 -30.28
CA ARG A 672 -2.85 -7.29 -29.39
C ARG A 672 -1.67 -8.25 -29.38
N MET A 673 -1.17 -8.63 -28.20
CA MET A 673 -0.07 -9.58 -28.06
C MET A 673 -0.24 -10.47 -26.82
N SER A 674 0.15 -11.73 -26.93
CA SER A 674 0.33 -12.61 -25.78
C SER A 674 1.71 -12.37 -25.16
N PRO A 675 1.79 -12.12 -23.84
CA PRO A 675 3.10 -11.96 -23.17
C PRO A 675 3.98 -13.23 -23.25
N TYR A 676 3.39 -14.40 -23.48
CA TYR A 676 4.12 -15.66 -23.64
C TYR A 676 4.57 -15.91 -25.09
N HIS A 677 3.89 -15.27 -26.05
CA HIS A 677 4.18 -15.39 -27.49
C HIS A 677 4.38 -14.00 -28.14
N PRO A 678 5.31 -13.15 -27.65
CA PRO A 678 5.40 -11.74 -28.04
C PRO A 678 5.71 -11.50 -29.52
N ALA A 679 6.35 -12.46 -30.19
CA ALA A 679 6.64 -12.39 -31.62
C ALA A 679 5.45 -12.77 -32.51
N GLN A 680 4.40 -13.42 -31.95
CA GLN A 680 3.22 -13.85 -32.71
C GLN A 680 2.12 -12.79 -32.60
N VAL A 681 2.22 -11.77 -33.44
CA VAL A 681 1.23 -10.70 -33.51
C VAL A 681 0.41 -10.84 -34.79
N LEU A 682 -0.88 -11.18 -34.64
CA LEU A 682 -1.81 -11.38 -35.75
C LEU A 682 -1.88 -10.19 -36.70
N GLN A 683 -1.93 -8.99 -36.15
CA GLN A 683 -2.00 -7.75 -36.93
C GLN A 683 -0.74 -7.46 -37.76
N MET A 684 0.35 -8.16 -37.46
CA MET A 684 1.63 -8.07 -38.23
C MET A 684 1.89 -9.29 -39.13
N SER A 685 0.95 -10.25 -39.19
CA SER A 685 1.13 -11.49 -39.97
C SER A 685 1.16 -11.27 -41.49
N GLU A 686 0.43 -10.27 -41.97
CA GLU A 686 0.35 -9.89 -43.38
C GLU A 686 0.48 -8.39 -43.55
N MET A 687 1.13 -7.94 -44.60
CA MET A 687 1.35 -6.52 -44.86
C MET A 687 0.04 -5.73 -44.97
N GLU A 688 -0.97 -6.25 -45.65
CA GLU A 688 -2.26 -5.59 -45.83
C GLU A 688 -2.99 -5.43 -44.49
N ILE A 689 -2.93 -6.44 -43.63
CA ILE A 689 -3.49 -6.40 -42.27
C ILE A 689 -2.72 -5.35 -41.46
N ALA A 690 -1.41 -5.35 -41.46
CA ALA A 690 -0.58 -4.41 -40.72
C ALA A 690 -0.87 -2.95 -41.12
N LEU A 691 -1.07 -2.68 -42.39
CA LEU A 691 -1.39 -1.34 -42.89
C LEU A 691 -2.81 -0.87 -42.49
N ARG A 692 -3.74 -1.79 -42.30
CA ARG A 692 -5.15 -1.49 -41.97
C ARG A 692 -5.41 -1.53 -40.46
N GLU A 693 -4.86 -2.52 -39.74
CA GLU A 693 -5.28 -2.85 -38.36
C GLU A 693 -4.31 -2.30 -37.30
N THR A 694 -3.24 -1.58 -37.70
CA THR A 694 -2.34 -0.95 -36.73
C THR A 694 -2.76 0.49 -36.43
N GLN A 695 -2.33 0.98 -35.27
CA GLN A 695 -2.68 2.30 -34.74
C GLN A 695 -2.32 3.42 -35.71
N THR A 696 -3.28 4.30 -36.01
CA THR A 696 -3.11 5.46 -36.89
C THR A 696 -3.15 6.79 -36.15
N HIS A 697 -3.80 6.84 -34.99
CA HIS A 697 -3.94 8.00 -34.11
C HIS A 697 -3.56 7.62 -32.68
N PHE A 698 -3.22 8.61 -31.88
CA PHE A 698 -2.95 8.43 -30.46
C PHE A 698 -3.47 9.63 -29.66
N TYR A 699 -3.58 9.47 -28.35
CA TYR A 699 -3.95 10.57 -27.46
C TYR A 699 -2.73 11.14 -26.77
N ALA A 700 -2.66 12.49 -26.69
CA ALA A 700 -1.66 13.24 -25.97
C ALA A 700 -2.34 14.35 -25.16
N LEU A 701 -1.77 14.69 -24.01
CA LEU A 701 -2.21 15.85 -23.24
C LEU A 701 -1.66 17.13 -23.86
N ASP A 702 -2.52 18.14 -24.06
CA ASP A 702 -2.15 19.47 -24.49
C ASP A 702 -1.52 20.27 -23.34
N MET A 703 -0.20 20.54 -23.43
CA MET A 703 0.54 21.28 -22.41
C MET A 703 0.31 22.80 -22.49
N LYS A 704 -0.28 23.30 -23.59
CA LYS A 704 -0.62 24.72 -23.79
C LYS A 704 -2.01 25.09 -23.28
N HIS A 705 -2.84 24.11 -23.02
CA HIS A 705 -4.20 24.35 -22.55
C HIS A 705 -4.18 24.83 -21.10
N VAL A 706 -4.10 26.12 -20.93
CA VAL A 706 -4.12 26.81 -19.64
C VAL A 706 -5.50 27.43 -19.47
N GLY A 707 -6.31 26.95 -18.57
CA GLY A 707 -7.63 27.52 -18.28
C GLY A 707 -8.52 26.59 -17.47
N ALA A 708 -9.49 27.17 -16.79
CA ALA A 708 -10.41 26.42 -15.92
C ALA A 708 -11.78 26.19 -16.59
N ASP A 709 -11.84 26.17 -17.90
CA ASP A 709 -13.07 25.92 -18.67
C ASP A 709 -13.42 24.42 -18.67
N PHE A 710 -13.59 23.88 -17.46
CA PHE A 710 -13.97 22.48 -17.28
C PHE A 710 -15.37 22.22 -17.80
N LYS A 711 -15.50 21.12 -18.52
CA LYS A 711 -16.75 20.65 -19.14
C LYS A 711 -17.14 19.30 -18.56
N VAL A 712 -18.37 18.89 -18.80
CA VAL A 712 -18.85 17.54 -18.52
C VAL A 712 -18.01 16.50 -19.27
N ASP A 713 -17.58 16.81 -20.51
CA ASP A 713 -16.59 16.02 -21.26
C ASP A 713 -15.20 16.16 -20.63
N ASP A 714 -14.71 15.09 -20.04
CA ASP A 714 -13.40 15.01 -19.36
C ASP A 714 -12.20 14.95 -20.30
N GLY A 715 -12.42 14.78 -21.59
CA GLY A 715 -11.39 14.76 -22.64
C GLY A 715 -11.08 16.11 -23.29
N PHE A 716 -11.58 17.22 -22.76
CA PHE A 716 -11.54 18.54 -23.40
C PHE A 716 -10.12 19.07 -23.73
N ASN A 717 -9.08 18.60 -23.02
CA ASN A 717 -7.67 18.97 -23.21
C ASN A 717 -6.80 17.80 -23.70
N ILE A 718 -7.42 16.74 -24.16
CA ILE A 718 -6.74 15.58 -24.76
C ILE A 718 -6.85 15.69 -26.27
N LEU A 719 -5.70 15.70 -26.92
CA LEU A 719 -5.59 15.83 -28.37
C LEU A 719 -5.54 14.44 -29.02
N LYS A 720 -6.35 14.23 -30.06
CA LYS A 720 -6.28 13.06 -30.95
C LYS A 720 -5.34 13.37 -32.10
N LEU A 721 -4.10 12.94 -32.02
CA LEU A 721 -3.02 13.21 -32.97
C LEU A 721 -2.78 12.02 -33.92
N LYS A 722 -2.26 12.31 -35.13
CA LYS A 722 -1.83 11.24 -36.04
C LYS A 722 -0.44 10.75 -35.66
N VAL A 723 -0.14 9.46 -35.87
CA VAL A 723 1.19 8.86 -35.65
C VAL A 723 2.31 9.64 -36.35
N LYS A 724 2.03 10.35 -37.46
CA LYS A 724 2.98 11.23 -38.12
C LYS A 724 3.50 12.38 -37.24
N GLU A 725 2.73 12.86 -36.28
CA GLU A 725 3.19 13.89 -35.35
C GLU A 725 4.19 13.29 -34.34
N ALA A 726 3.94 12.09 -33.84
CA ALA A 726 4.88 11.35 -32.98
C ALA A 726 6.22 11.02 -33.71
N ASP A 727 6.17 10.81 -35.02
CA ASP A 727 7.38 10.63 -35.85
C ASP A 727 8.22 11.93 -35.92
N LYS A 728 7.57 13.08 -36.10
CA LYS A 728 8.24 14.40 -36.07
C LYS A 728 8.86 14.72 -34.69
N GLU A 729 8.20 14.29 -33.63
CA GLU A 729 8.62 14.48 -32.23
C GLU A 729 9.71 13.51 -31.79
N GLY A 730 10.03 12.49 -32.63
CA GLY A 730 11.06 11.50 -32.35
C GLY A 730 10.69 10.50 -31.24
N SER A 731 9.40 10.35 -30.91
CA SER A 731 8.94 9.46 -29.82
C SER A 731 8.78 8.00 -30.24
N LEU A 732 8.94 7.68 -31.53
CA LEU A 732 8.67 6.36 -32.10
C LEU A 732 9.83 5.37 -31.98
N GLN A 733 10.97 5.76 -31.42
CA GLN A 733 12.12 4.89 -31.24
C GLN A 733 11.72 3.62 -30.47
N TYR A 734 12.09 2.46 -31.00
CA TYR A 734 11.80 1.11 -30.47
C TYR A 734 10.33 0.62 -30.58
N ILE A 735 9.39 1.45 -31.01
CA ILE A 735 7.96 1.08 -31.05
C ILE A 735 7.38 1.07 -32.46
N ALA A 736 8.12 1.52 -33.47
CA ALA A 736 7.63 1.56 -34.84
C ALA A 736 8.49 0.82 -35.81
N SER A 737 7.84 0.30 -36.87
CA SER A 737 8.43 -0.19 -38.13
C SER A 737 8.11 0.79 -39.26
N THR A 738 8.86 0.72 -40.36
CA THR A 738 8.64 1.54 -41.52
C THR A 738 8.20 0.69 -42.70
N PHE A 739 7.05 1.05 -43.32
CA PHE A 739 6.60 0.46 -44.55
C PHE A 739 7.28 1.14 -45.73
N ASP A 740 8.01 0.36 -46.52
CA ASP A 740 8.63 0.78 -47.73
C ASP A 740 7.67 0.57 -48.92
N PRO A 741 7.14 1.63 -49.56
CA PRO A 741 6.18 1.48 -50.64
C PRO A 741 6.81 1.01 -51.96
N TYR A 742 8.15 1.09 -52.13
CA TYR A 742 8.82 0.63 -53.36
C TYR A 742 9.05 -0.88 -53.30
N ASP A 743 9.58 -1.37 -52.19
CA ASP A 743 9.86 -2.79 -52.00
C ASP A 743 8.63 -3.57 -51.50
N GLN A 744 7.54 -2.91 -51.14
CA GLN A 744 6.34 -3.48 -50.57
C GLN A 744 6.64 -4.36 -49.33
N VAL A 745 7.50 -3.86 -48.43
CA VAL A 745 7.97 -4.56 -47.24
C VAL A 745 7.86 -3.68 -45.99
N ILE A 746 7.55 -4.27 -44.87
CA ILE A 746 7.65 -3.61 -43.58
C ILE A 746 9.02 -3.95 -42.98
N ARG A 747 9.81 -2.93 -42.67
CA ARG A 747 11.15 -3.05 -42.07
C ARG A 747 11.09 -2.58 -40.62
N ASP A 748 11.66 -3.36 -39.71
CA ASP A 748 11.73 -2.99 -38.31
C ASP A 748 12.65 -1.77 -38.11
N GLY A 749 12.14 -0.82 -37.32
CA GLY A 749 12.81 0.43 -37.00
C GLY A 749 12.39 1.61 -37.86
N LEU A 750 13.04 2.75 -37.60
CA LEU A 750 12.76 4.02 -38.25
C LEU A 750 13.74 4.25 -39.41
N TYR A 751 13.20 4.34 -40.61
CA TYR A 751 13.93 4.69 -41.85
C TYR A 751 13.38 5.98 -42.44
N GLU A 752 14.17 6.73 -43.15
CA GLU A 752 13.70 7.93 -43.85
C GLU A 752 12.69 7.57 -44.94
N GLY A 753 11.63 8.35 -45.02
CA GLY A 753 10.52 8.07 -45.93
C GLY A 753 9.60 6.93 -45.41
N GLY A 754 8.64 6.53 -46.23
CA GLY A 754 7.70 5.48 -45.92
C GLY A 754 6.69 5.83 -44.80
N ARG A 755 5.67 4.96 -44.65
CA ARG A 755 4.67 5.10 -43.59
C ARG A 755 5.17 4.40 -42.31
N LYS A 756 5.08 5.10 -41.16
CA LYS A 756 5.38 4.49 -39.85
C LYS A 756 4.20 3.67 -39.37
N ILE A 757 4.50 2.49 -38.88
CA ILE A 757 3.56 1.50 -38.36
C ILE A 757 3.90 1.25 -36.91
N ILE A 758 2.95 1.34 -36.01
CA ILE A 758 3.13 1.07 -34.59
C ILE A 758 3.09 -0.45 -34.39
N SER A 759 4.25 -1.07 -34.38
CA SER A 759 4.46 -2.52 -34.32
C SER A 759 5.03 -3.00 -33.00
N PHE A 760 5.57 -2.09 -32.18
CA PHE A 760 6.33 -2.38 -30.97
C PHE A 760 7.50 -3.38 -31.19
N CYS A 761 8.01 -3.50 -32.42
CA CYS A 761 9.01 -4.50 -32.83
C CYS A 761 10.28 -4.48 -31.95
N GLY A 762 10.78 -3.30 -31.57
CA GLY A 762 11.97 -3.20 -30.73
C GLY A 762 11.80 -3.86 -29.35
N VAL A 763 10.59 -3.82 -28.83
CA VAL A 763 10.24 -4.38 -27.51
C VAL A 763 9.81 -5.84 -27.62
N LEU A 764 9.04 -6.20 -28.65
CA LEU A 764 8.43 -7.52 -28.78
C LEU A 764 9.32 -8.53 -29.49
N GLN A 765 10.21 -8.10 -30.41
CA GLN A 765 11.04 -8.96 -31.22
C GLN A 765 12.54 -8.79 -30.95
N HIS A 766 12.97 -7.61 -30.51
CA HIS A 766 14.40 -7.28 -30.33
C HIS A 766 14.81 -7.08 -28.87
N ASP A 767 13.96 -7.40 -27.91
CA ASP A 767 14.24 -7.38 -26.46
C ASP A 767 14.90 -6.09 -25.94
N VAL A 768 14.56 -4.95 -26.55
CA VAL A 768 15.11 -3.64 -26.14
C VAL A 768 14.74 -3.31 -24.70
N PHE A 769 13.56 -3.74 -24.28
CA PHE A 769 13.05 -3.59 -22.92
C PHE A 769 12.25 -4.84 -22.53
N PRO A 770 12.38 -5.39 -21.31
CA PRO A 770 11.78 -6.66 -20.90
C PRO A 770 10.26 -6.55 -20.63
N LEU A 771 9.51 -5.92 -21.54
CA LEU A 771 8.08 -5.70 -21.40
C LEU A 771 7.30 -7.02 -21.26
N PRO A 772 7.49 -8.03 -22.14
CA PRO A 772 6.72 -9.28 -22.03
C PRO A 772 6.91 -9.97 -20.67
N GLN A 773 8.15 -10.02 -20.18
CA GLN A 773 8.49 -10.64 -18.90
C GLN A 773 7.88 -9.88 -17.71
N ILE A 774 7.88 -8.55 -17.74
CA ILE A 774 7.25 -7.71 -16.72
C ILE A 774 5.72 -7.93 -16.73
N LEU A 775 5.11 -8.07 -17.91
CA LEU A 775 3.68 -8.35 -18.06
C LEU A 775 3.32 -9.73 -17.48
N GLN A 776 4.11 -10.77 -17.79
CA GLN A 776 3.93 -12.12 -17.22
C GLN A 776 3.97 -12.08 -15.69
N MET A 777 4.98 -11.40 -15.10
CA MET A 777 5.08 -11.25 -13.65
C MET A 777 3.90 -10.49 -13.06
N SER A 778 3.49 -9.41 -13.73
CA SER A 778 2.37 -8.58 -13.28
C SER A 778 1.04 -9.35 -13.24
N MET A 779 0.77 -10.17 -14.28
CA MET A 779 -0.40 -11.07 -14.29
C MET A 779 -0.32 -12.10 -13.18
N LYS A 780 0.81 -12.81 -13.10
CA LYS A 780 1.02 -13.88 -12.13
C LYS A 780 0.82 -13.39 -10.71
N TYR A 781 1.61 -12.40 -10.29
CA TYR A 781 1.57 -11.92 -8.91
C TYR A 781 0.28 -11.15 -8.60
N GLY A 782 -0.29 -10.44 -9.56
CA GLY A 782 -1.59 -9.79 -9.41
C GLY A 782 -2.71 -10.80 -9.19
N ALA A 783 -2.78 -11.85 -10.03
CA ALA A 783 -3.79 -12.91 -9.91
C ALA A 783 -3.61 -13.77 -8.65
N GLU A 784 -2.37 -14.13 -8.30
CA GLU A 784 -2.06 -14.86 -7.06
C GLU A 784 -2.48 -14.06 -5.82
N ALA A 785 -2.17 -12.77 -5.77
CA ALA A 785 -2.50 -11.90 -4.66
C ALA A 785 -4.01 -11.62 -4.54
N MET A 786 -4.72 -11.44 -5.67
CA MET A 786 -6.18 -11.29 -5.68
C MET A 786 -6.94 -12.61 -5.60
N ARG A 787 -6.26 -13.74 -5.83
CA ARG A 787 -6.84 -15.09 -5.95
C ARG A 787 -7.96 -15.19 -7.01
N ARG A 788 -7.84 -14.39 -8.06
CA ARG A 788 -8.77 -14.31 -9.19
C ARG A 788 -8.04 -13.82 -10.44
N PRO A 789 -8.57 -14.07 -11.63
CA PRO A 789 -8.10 -13.40 -12.84
C PRO A 789 -8.19 -11.88 -12.69
N VAL A 790 -7.19 -11.17 -13.24
CA VAL A 790 -7.04 -9.73 -13.09
C VAL A 790 -6.90 -9.01 -14.42
N GLU A 791 -7.35 -7.78 -14.44
CA GLU A 791 -7.04 -6.80 -15.46
C GLU A 791 -6.16 -5.71 -14.86
N ILE A 792 -5.09 -5.32 -15.55
CA ILE A 792 -4.10 -4.35 -15.09
C ILE A 792 -3.89 -3.31 -16.18
N GLU A 793 -4.08 -2.03 -15.83
CA GLU A 793 -3.69 -0.92 -16.69
C GLU A 793 -2.25 -0.54 -16.40
N PHE A 794 -1.47 -0.23 -17.45
CA PHE A 794 -0.08 0.15 -17.32
C PHE A 794 0.36 1.18 -18.35
N ALA A 795 1.47 1.85 -18.05
CA ALA A 795 2.16 2.71 -19.02
C ALA A 795 3.68 2.55 -18.87
N CYS A 796 4.41 2.83 -19.94
CA CYS A 796 5.85 2.68 -19.97
C CYS A 796 6.53 3.84 -20.71
N ASN A 797 7.59 4.36 -20.10
CA ASN A 797 8.50 5.32 -20.73
C ASN A 797 9.80 4.60 -21.10
N LEU A 798 10.19 4.68 -22.37
CA LEU A 798 11.44 4.13 -22.88
C LEU A 798 12.47 5.24 -23.08
N ASN A 799 13.71 5.02 -22.65
CA ASN A 799 14.82 5.94 -22.86
C ASN A 799 15.68 5.51 -24.07
N ALA A 800 16.43 6.47 -24.63
CA ALA A 800 17.32 6.19 -25.77
C ALA A 800 18.45 5.19 -25.46
N ASP A 801 18.83 5.05 -24.18
CA ASP A 801 19.83 4.11 -23.70
C ASP A 801 19.26 2.70 -23.41
N LYS A 802 18.05 2.40 -23.86
CA LYS A 802 17.30 1.16 -23.64
C LYS A 802 16.89 0.89 -22.18
N THR A 803 17.02 1.88 -21.29
CA THR A 803 16.40 1.82 -19.99
C THR A 803 14.94 2.26 -20.08
N GLY A 804 14.15 1.96 -19.07
CA GLY A 804 12.75 2.39 -19.05
C GLY A 804 12.09 2.24 -17.69
N GLU A 805 10.94 2.88 -17.59
CA GLU A 805 10.11 2.87 -16.39
C GLU A 805 8.75 2.29 -16.75
N PHE A 806 8.38 1.23 -16.05
CA PHE A 806 7.08 0.58 -16.19
C PHE A 806 6.20 0.95 -14.99
N TYR A 807 5.03 1.48 -15.26
CA TYR A 807 4.09 1.94 -14.26
C TYR A 807 2.81 1.13 -14.28
N LEU A 808 2.44 0.61 -13.12
CA LEU A 808 1.14 -0.01 -12.88
C LEU A 808 0.15 1.08 -12.48
N LEU A 809 -0.95 1.22 -13.22
CA LEU A 809 -1.90 2.33 -13.07
C LEU A 809 -3.19 1.94 -12.37
N GLN A 810 -3.64 0.71 -12.55
CA GLN A 810 -4.86 0.16 -11.94
C GLN A 810 -4.83 -1.35 -11.98
N ILE A 811 -5.43 -2.00 -10.99
CA ILE A 811 -5.72 -3.45 -11.00
C ILE A 811 -7.16 -3.67 -10.57
N ARG A 812 -7.82 -4.58 -11.23
CA ARG A 812 -9.16 -5.00 -10.90
C ARG A 812 -9.38 -6.49 -11.18
N PRO A 813 -10.25 -7.17 -10.43
CA PRO A 813 -10.57 -8.56 -10.73
C PRO A 813 -11.44 -8.65 -11.99
N ILE A 814 -11.19 -9.70 -12.78
CA ILE A 814 -12.13 -10.13 -13.82
C ILE A 814 -13.19 -10.98 -13.13
N VAL A 815 -14.45 -10.61 -13.29
CA VAL A 815 -15.57 -11.34 -12.67
C VAL A 815 -15.88 -12.57 -13.51
N ASP A 816 -15.65 -13.76 -12.94
CA ASP A 816 -16.00 -15.04 -13.55
C ASP A 816 -17.25 -15.60 -12.87
N SER A 817 -18.31 -15.87 -13.62
CA SER A 817 -19.54 -16.43 -13.04
C SER A 817 -19.35 -17.92 -12.73
N LYS A 818 -19.55 -18.31 -11.48
CA LYS A 818 -19.28 -19.68 -10.98
C LYS A 818 -20.37 -20.71 -11.25
N GLN A 819 -21.36 -20.43 -12.11
CA GLN A 819 -22.42 -21.42 -12.39
C GLN A 819 -21.88 -22.53 -13.30
N THR A 820 -21.98 -23.76 -12.85
CA THR A 820 -21.56 -24.93 -13.62
C THR A 820 -22.69 -25.33 -14.57
N LEU A 821 -22.43 -25.24 -15.86
CA LEU A 821 -23.34 -25.78 -16.87
C LEU A 821 -23.34 -27.30 -16.84
N VAL A 822 -24.49 -27.91 -16.78
CA VAL A 822 -24.66 -29.37 -16.84
C VAL A 822 -24.74 -29.85 -18.29
N GLU A 823 -25.19 -28.98 -19.20
CA GLU A 823 -25.36 -29.29 -20.62
C GLU A 823 -24.20 -28.75 -21.46
N ASP A 824 -23.77 -29.51 -22.44
CA ASP A 824 -22.71 -29.10 -23.37
C ASP A 824 -23.28 -28.22 -24.49
N VAL A 825 -23.13 -26.90 -24.35
CA VAL A 825 -23.66 -25.89 -25.30
C VAL A 825 -23.08 -26.12 -26.71
N ALA A 826 -21.88 -26.67 -26.85
CA ALA A 826 -21.27 -26.95 -28.14
C ALA A 826 -21.91 -28.13 -28.88
N ALA A 827 -22.63 -29.01 -28.16
CA ALA A 827 -23.30 -30.20 -28.74
C ALA A 827 -24.76 -29.96 -29.11
N LEU A 828 -25.28 -28.76 -28.90
CA LEU A 828 -26.68 -28.44 -29.23
C LEU A 828 -26.95 -28.46 -30.74
N PRO A 829 -28.06 -29.02 -31.21
CA PRO A 829 -28.44 -29.04 -32.62
C PRO A 829 -28.64 -27.64 -33.19
N ASP A 830 -28.17 -27.36 -34.41
CA ASP A 830 -28.39 -26.06 -35.06
C ASP A 830 -29.86 -25.74 -35.29
N GLU A 831 -30.67 -26.77 -35.44
CA GLU A 831 -32.12 -26.65 -35.71
C GLU A 831 -32.88 -26.08 -34.51
N GLU A 832 -32.41 -26.29 -33.32
CA GLU A 832 -32.98 -25.77 -32.08
C GLU A 832 -32.53 -24.33 -31.76
N CYS A 833 -31.45 -23.88 -32.40
CA CYS A 833 -30.83 -22.57 -32.10
C CYS A 833 -31.44 -21.46 -32.98
N LEU A 834 -31.86 -20.37 -32.37
CA LEU A 834 -32.06 -19.09 -33.04
C LEU A 834 -30.72 -18.48 -33.43
N LEU A 835 -29.76 -18.51 -32.50
CA LEU A 835 -28.39 -18.13 -32.74
C LEU A 835 -27.44 -18.99 -31.91
N ARG A 836 -26.23 -19.22 -32.41
CA ARG A 836 -25.13 -19.87 -31.72
C ARG A 836 -23.82 -19.14 -32.06
N SER A 837 -23.04 -18.90 -31.06
CA SER A 837 -21.69 -18.31 -31.19
C SER A 837 -20.64 -19.28 -30.70
N ASN A 838 -19.56 -19.44 -31.47
CA ASN A 838 -18.35 -20.13 -31.06
C ASN A 838 -17.33 -19.16 -30.44
N ASN A 839 -17.76 -17.94 -30.17
CA ASN A 839 -16.98 -16.89 -29.58
C ASN A 839 -17.87 -16.04 -28.68
N SER A 840 -18.11 -16.57 -27.47
CA SER A 840 -19.02 -15.96 -26.52
C SER A 840 -18.37 -15.68 -25.17
N LEU A 841 -18.87 -14.69 -24.50
CA LEU A 841 -18.60 -14.35 -23.11
C LEU A 841 -19.87 -14.41 -22.30
N GLY A 842 -19.71 -14.67 -21.04
CA GLY A 842 -20.81 -14.91 -20.11
C GLY A 842 -20.87 -16.38 -19.76
N HIS A 843 -21.50 -16.69 -18.63
CA HIS A 843 -21.63 -18.04 -18.13
C HIS A 843 -22.95 -18.19 -17.38
N GLY A 844 -23.72 -19.21 -17.72
CA GLY A 844 -24.99 -19.51 -17.06
C GLY A 844 -26.13 -19.78 -18.02
N ILE A 845 -27.32 -19.95 -17.45
CA ILE A 845 -28.59 -20.18 -18.18
C ILE A 845 -29.58 -19.08 -17.80
N SER A 846 -30.37 -18.59 -18.78
CA SER A 846 -31.48 -17.67 -18.58
C SER A 846 -32.65 -18.16 -19.42
N ASP A 847 -33.82 -18.32 -18.75
CA ASP A 847 -35.06 -18.83 -19.34
C ASP A 847 -36.20 -17.80 -19.20
N ASP A 848 -35.90 -16.51 -19.11
CA ASP A 848 -36.81 -15.42 -18.79
C ASP A 848 -36.97 -14.38 -19.92
N VAL A 849 -36.32 -14.57 -21.06
CA VAL A 849 -36.29 -13.61 -22.16
C VAL A 849 -37.22 -14.06 -23.30
N THR A 850 -38.16 -13.21 -23.66
CA THR A 850 -39.10 -13.46 -24.77
C THR A 850 -38.83 -12.59 -25.98
N ASP A 851 -38.05 -11.55 -25.87
CA ASP A 851 -37.96 -10.47 -26.85
C ASP A 851 -36.57 -10.42 -27.51
N VAL A 852 -36.59 -10.16 -28.82
CA VAL A 852 -35.39 -9.93 -29.62
C VAL A 852 -35.48 -8.57 -30.30
N VAL A 853 -34.47 -7.76 -30.10
CA VAL A 853 -34.30 -6.47 -30.77
C VAL A 853 -33.09 -6.58 -31.70
N TYR A 854 -33.29 -6.38 -32.98
CA TYR A 854 -32.23 -6.51 -33.94
C TYR A 854 -32.16 -5.36 -34.94
N VAL A 855 -30.90 -5.04 -35.34
CA VAL A 855 -30.66 -4.04 -36.38
C VAL A 855 -30.95 -4.66 -37.75
N LYS A 856 -31.74 -3.99 -38.55
CA LYS A 856 -31.95 -4.40 -39.94
C LYS A 856 -30.73 -4.07 -40.75
N TYR A 857 -30.17 -5.06 -41.41
CA TYR A 857 -28.99 -4.91 -42.26
C TYR A 857 -29.21 -5.58 -43.60
N ASP A 858 -28.72 -4.94 -44.63
CA ASP A 858 -28.62 -5.43 -45.99
C ASP A 858 -27.21 -5.10 -46.55
N ASP A 859 -26.99 -5.32 -47.84
CA ASP A 859 -25.70 -5.02 -48.51
C ASP A 859 -25.39 -3.51 -48.55
N GLN A 860 -26.35 -2.64 -48.21
CA GLN A 860 -26.16 -1.17 -48.17
C GLN A 860 -25.95 -0.64 -46.76
N PHE A 861 -25.97 -1.49 -45.73
CA PHE A 861 -25.68 -1.05 -44.38
C PHE A 861 -24.25 -0.50 -44.26
N THR A 862 -24.12 0.70 -43.71
CA THR A 862 -22.80 1.36 -43.46
C THR A 862 -22.73 1.94 -42.05
N ALA A 863 -21.53 2.21 -41.59
CA ALA A 863 -21.26 2.81 -40.28
C ALA A 863 -21.98 4.17 -40.06
N MET A 864 -22.39 4.84 -41.13
CA MET A 864 -23.14 6.11 -41.03
C MET A 864 -24.55 5.94 -40.38
N HIS A 865 -25.08 4.73 -40.34
CA HIS A 865 -26.35 4.43 -39.69
C HIS A 865 -26.23 4.26 -38.15
N ASN A 866 -25.05 4.00 -37.65
CA ASN A 866 -24.81 3.66 -36.24
C ASN A 866 -25.32 4.69 -35.21
N PRO A 867 -25.19 6.01 -35.39
CA PRO A 867 -25.78 6.97 -34.47
C PRO A 867 -27.30 6.93 -34.39
N ALA A 868 -28.00 6.69 -35.54
CA ALA A 868 -29.42 6.58 -35.59
C ALA A 868 -29.88 5.26 -34.94
N VAL A 869 -29.18 4.17 -35.17
CA VAL A 869 -29.40 2.89 -34.47
C VAL A 869 -29.29 3.07 -32.97
N ALA A 870 -28.26 3.79 -32.46
CA ALA A 870 -28.06 4.03 -31.03
C ALA A 870 -29.30 4.74 -30.41
N SER A 871 -29.83 5.76 -31.09
CA SER A 871 -31.02 6.49 -30.62
C SER A 871 -32.27 5.63 -30.58
N ASP A 872 -32.49 4.79 -31.60
CA ASP A 872 -33.60 3.86 -31.64
C ASP A 872 -33.52 2.83 -30.52
N ILE A 873 -32.35 2.27 -30.28
CA ILE A 873 -32.12 1.28 -29.22
C ILE A 873 -32.32 1.89 -27.83
N GLU A 874 -31.83 3.09 -27.57
CA GLU A 874 -32.00 3.79 -26.28
C GLU A 874 -33.50 3.92 -25.95
N ARG A 875 -34.30 4.35 -26.94
CA ARG A 875 -35.73 4.50 -26.79
C ARG A 875 -36.44 3.17 -26.52
N ILE A 876 -36.08 2.11 -27.21
CA ILE A 876 -36.62 0.76 -27.00
C ILE A 876 -36.19 0.22 -25.63
N ASN A 877 -34.94 0.37 -25.24
CA ASN A 877 -34.42 -0.06 -23.95
C ASN A 877 -35.16 0.59 -22.77
N GLN A 878 -35.49 1.88 -22.88
CA GLN A 878 -36.26 2.57 -21.83
C GLN A 878 -37.63 1.91 -21.60
N LYS A 879 -38.30 1.46 -22.64
CA LYS A 879 -39.57 0.73 -22.50
C LYS A 879 -39.40 -0.59 -21.76
N PHE A 880 -38.28 -1.31 -22.03
CA PHE A 880 -37.99 -2.57 -21.34
C PHE A 880 -37.68 -2.33 -19.86
N LEU A 881 -36.99 -1.26 -19.53
CA LEU A 881 -36.75 -0.86 -18.13
C LEU A 881 -38.06 -0.51 -17.41
N ASP A 882 -38.94 0.25 -18.06
CA ASP A 882 -40.24 0.63 -17.49
C ASP A 882 -41.15 -0.59 -17.26
N GLU A 883 -41.03 -1.62 -18.11
CA GLU A 883 -41.78 -2.88 -18.03
C GLU A 883 -41.09 -3.94 -17.14
N GLY A 884 -39.88 -3.70 -16.70
CA GLY A 884 -39.09 -4.68 -15.92
C GLY A 884 -38.73 -5.94 -16.70
N ARG A 885 -38.49 -5.84 -18.00
CA ARG A 885 -38.28 -6.98 -18.93
C ARG A 885 -36.90 -6.90 -19.58
N ASN A 886 -36.40 -8.05 -20.02
CA ASN A 886 -35.13 -8.21 -20.72
C ASN A 886 -35.33 -8.62 -22.20
N TYR A 887 -34.26 -8.40 -23.01
CA TYR A 887 -34.30 -8.75 -24.44
C TYR A 887 -32.92 -9.23 -24.92
N VAL A 888 -32.90 -9.90 -26.08
CA VAL A 888 -31.65 -10.21 -26.82
C VAL A 888 -31.44 -9.09 -27.85
N LEU A 889 -30.23 -8.50 -27.82
CA LEU A 889 -29.85 -7.42 -28.74
C LEU A 889 -28.89 -7.95 -29.82
N VAL A 890 -29.23 -7.75 -31.11
CA VAL A 890 -28.41 -8.22 -32.23
C VAL A 890 -28.14 -7.06 -33.20
N GLY A 891 -26.86 -6.86 -33.56
CA GLY A 891 -26.52 -5.82 -34.54
C GLY A 891 -25.13 -5.94 -35.13
N PRO A 892 -24.84 -5.18 -36.19
CA PRO A 892 -23.53 -5.20 -36.87
C PRO A 892 -22.51 -4.37 -36.14
N GLY A 893 -21.27 -4.87 -36.10
CA GLY A 893 -20.13 -4.20 -35.50
C GLY A 893 -20.12 -4.18 -33.98
N ARG A 894 -19.27 -3.32 -33.39
CA ARG A 894 -19.12 -3.20 -31.92
C ARG A 894 -20.31 -2.51 -31.28
N TRP A 895 -20.68 -2.93 -30.09
CA TRP A 895 -21.55 -2.17 -29.20
C TRP A 895 -20.72 -1.35 -28.20
N GLY A 896 -21.13 -0.11 -27.97
CA GLY A 896 -20.44 0.76 -27.00
C GLY A 896 -19.15 1.41 -27.51
N SER A 897 -18.94 1.46 -28.82
CA SER A 897 -17.79 2.17 -29.39
C SER A 897 -18.02 3.68 -29.42
N SER A 898 -17.07 4.47 -28.92
CA SER A 898 -17.09 5.93 -29.07
C SER A 898 -16.88 6.39 -30.52
N ASP A 899 -16.26 5.53 -31.33
CA ASP A 899 -16.11 5.72 -32.78
C ASP A 899 -17.24 5.04 -33.56
N SER A 900 -18.12 5.83 -34.09
CA SER A 900 -19.29 5.34 -34.87
C SER A 900 -18.92 4.56 -36.14
N TRP A 901 -17.68 4.65 -36.62
CA TRP A 901 -17.17 3.82 -37.73
C TRP A 901 -16.83 2.40 -37.31
N LEU A 902 -16.59 2.18 -36.02
CA LEU A 902 -16.24 0.86 -35.49
C LEU A 902 -17.45 0.15 -34.88
N GLY A 903 -18.56 0.85 -34.59
CA GLY A 903 -19.72 0.26 -33.99
C GLY A 903 -20.82 1.23 -33.60
N VAL A 904 -21.81 0.71 -32.90
CA VAL A 904 -22.94 1.49 -32.42
C VAL A 904 -22.57 2.24 -31.14
N PRO A 905 -22.65 3.59 -31.12
CA PRO A 905 -22.16 4.41 -30.01
C PRO A 905 -23.16 4.48 -28.84
N VAL A 906 -23.51 3.32 -28.28
CA VAL A 906 -24.37 3.23 -27.10
C VAL A 906 -23.52 3.25 -25.83
N LYS A 907 -24.09 3.77 -24.73
CA LYS A 907 -23.56 3.62 -23.37
C LYS A 907 -24.36 2.54 -22.64
N TRP A 908 -23.84 2.05 -21.51
CA TRP A 908 -24.51 1.03 -20.73
C TRP A 908 -26.00 1.35 -20.43
N PRO A 909 -26.40 2.54 -19.96
CA PRO A 909 -27.80 2.87 -19.70
C PRO A 909 -28.71 2.69 -20.91
N HIS A 910 -28.18 2.85 -22.13
CA HIS A 910 -28.96 2.76 -23.37
C HIS A 910 -29.31 1.33 -23.76
N ILE A 911 -28.72 0.32 -23.14
CA ILE A 911 -28.92 -1.11 -23.43
C ILE A 911 -28.93 -1.98 -22.16
N SER A 912 -29.14 -1.38 -21.01
CA SER A 912 -29.02 -2.07 -19.71
C SER A 912 -30.07 -3.17 -19.48
N ALA A 913 -31.17 -3.19 -20.22
CA ALA A 913 -32.13 -4.26 -20.21
C ALA A 913 -31.77 -5.45 -21.14
N ALA A 914 -30.72 -5.35 -21.94
CA ALA A 914 -30.27 -6.47 -22.77
C ALA A 914 -29.66 -7.58 -21.90
N ARG A 915 -30.12 -8.84 -22.12
CA ARG A 915 -29.59 -10.04 -21.45
C ARG A 915 -28.49 -10.72 -22.24
N VAL A 916 -28.56 -10.61 -23.55
CA VAL A 916 -27.47 -11.02 -24.48
C VAL A 916 -27.33 -9.94 -25.54
N ILE A 917 -26.06 -9.64 -25.83
CA ILE A 917 -25.67 -8.72 -26.89
C ILE A 917 -24.89 -9.50 -27.93
N VAL A 918 -25.26 -9.35 -29.20
CA VAL A 918 -24.67 -10.07 -30.31
C VAL A 918 -24.05 -9.09 -31.30
N GLU A 919 -22.72 -9.23 -31.52
CA GLU A 919 -22.00 -8.55 -32.60
C GLU A 919 -21.98 -9.40 -33.85
N LEU A 920 -22.45 -8.86 -34.96
CA LEU A 920 -22.39 -9.49 -36.26
C LEU A 920 -21.24 -8.91 -37.08
N VAL A 921 -20.39 -9.80 -37.57
CA VAL A 921 -19.34 -9.44 -38.56
C VAL A 921 -19.93 -9.63 -39.96
N LEU A 922 -20.12 -8.52 -40.68
CA LEU A 922 -20.69 -8.53 -42.05
C LEU A 922 -19.57 -8.42 -43.08
N ARG A 923 -19.87 -8.84 -44.34
CA ARG A 923 -18.91 -8.79 -45.47
C ARG A 923 -18.32 -7.40 -45.70
N ASN A 924 -19.19 -6.38 -45.62
CA ASN A 924 -18.90 -4.98 -45.92
C ASN A 924 -18.56 -4.19 -44.67
N TYR A 925 -18.66 -4.80 -43.46
CA TYR A 925 -18.45 -4.15 -42.19
C TYR A 925 -17.74 -5.11 -41.23
N ARG A 926 -16.39 -5.19 -41.37
CA ARG A 926 -15.54 -6.01 -40.52
C ARG A 926 -14.94 -5.15 -39.44
N VAL A 927 -15.22 -5.48 -38.22
CA VAL A 927 -14.66 -4.82 -37.04
C VAL A 927 -14.21 -5.91 -36.08
N ASP A 928 -13.00 -5.78 -35.54
CA ASP A 928 -12.53 -6.71 -34.52
C ASP A 928 -13.38 -6.60 -33.26
N PRO A 929 -13.66 -7.71 -32.56
CA PRO A 929 -14.45 -7.72 -31.37
C PRO A 929 -13.96 -6.71 -30.32
N SER A 930 -14.88 -6.09 -29.61
CA SER A 930 -14.61 -5.07 -28.60
C SER A 930 -14.02 -5.71 -27.35
N GLN A 931 -12.71 -5.72 -27.20
CA GLN A 931 -12.04 -6.15 -25.98
C GLN A 931 -11.37 -4.97 -25.31
N GLY A 932 -11.56 -4.82 -23.97
CA GLY A 932 -10.80 -3.84 -23.18
C GLY A 932 -11.49 -2.51 -22.94
N THR A 933 -12.72 -2.30 -23.38
CA THR A 933 -13.47 -1.08 -23.06
C THR A 933 -14.17 -1.18 -21.70
N HIS A 934 -14.39 -0.05 -21.02
CA HIS A 934 -15.22 -0.01 -19.80
C HIS A 934 -16.66 -0.53 -20.06
N PHE A 935 -17.17 -0.31 -21.25
CA PHE A 935 -18.45 -0.84 -21.68
C PHE A 935 -18.50 -2.37 -21.57
N PHE A 936 -17.49 -3.02 -22.12
CA PHE A 936 -17.37 -4.47 -22.12
C PHE A 936 -17.25 -5.08 -20.71
N GLN A 937 -16.57 -4.41 -19.81
CA GLN A 937 -16.45 -4.86 -18.44
C GLN A 937 -17.78 -4.78 -17.68
N ASN A 938 -18.57 -3.75 -17.92
CA ASN A 938 -19.90 -3.64 -17.32
C ASN A 938 -20.78 -4.81 -17.76
N LEU A 939 -20.74 -5.19 -19.04
CA LEU A 939 -21.50 -6.34 -19.56
C LEU A 939 -21.18 -7.64 -18.81
N THR A 940 -19.90 -7.93 -18.62
CA THR A 940 -19.49 -9.17 -17.93
C THR A 940 -19.88 -9.15 -16.46
N SER A 941 -19.90 -7.99 -15.82
CA SER A 941 -20.24 -7.85 -14.40
C SER A 941 -21.73 -8.05 -14.12
N PHE A 942 -22.58 -7.68 -15.06
CA PHE A 942 -24.04 -7.86 -14.93
C PHE A 942 -24.52 -9.23 -15.45
N GLY A 943 -23.61 -10.10 -15.84
CA GLY A 943 -23.94 -11.43 -16.35
C GLY A 943 -24.64 -11.39 -17.71
N VAL A 944 -24.40 -10.32 -18.50
CA VAL A 944 -24.90 -10.15 -19.84
C VAL A 944 -24.05 -10.97 -20.80
N GLY A 945 -24.68 -11.84 -21.55
CA GLY A 945 -24.01 -12.61 -22.59
C GLY A 945 -23.52 -11.71 -23.71
N TYR A 946 -22.29 -11.96 -24.18
CA TYR A 946 -21.74 -11.21 -25.29
C TYR A 946 -21.23 -12.15 -26.35
N PHE A 947 -21.88 -12.17 -27.51
CA PHE A 947 -21.65 -13.14 -28.57
C PHE A 947 -21.10 -12.45 -29.82
N THR A 948 -20.16 -13.09 -30.48
CA THR A 948 -19.68 -12.65 -31.78
C THR A 948 -19.98 -13.71 -32.80
N ILE A 949 -20.65 -13.32 -33.88
CA ILE A 949 -21.04 -14.21 -34.97
C ILE A 949 -20.46 -13.64 -36.29
N ASP A 950 -19.61 -14.40 -36.96
CA ASP A 950 -19.12 -14.06 -38.31
C ASP A 950 -20.00 -14.73 -39.38
N THR A 951 -20.90 -13.96 -39.93
CA THR A 951 -21.83 -14.45 -40.97
C THR A 951 -21.12 -14.83 -42.27
N ASN A 952 -19.81 -14.55 -42.43
CA ASN A 952 -19.04 -14.84 -43.61
C ASN A 952 -18.38 -16.22 -43.56
N ARG A 953 -18.38 -16.92 -42.42
CA ARG A 953 -17.80 -18.25 -42.21
C ARG A 953 -18.86 -19.24 -41.75
N PRO A 954 -19.68 -19.77 -42.70
CA PRO A 954 -20.73 -20.73 -42.36
C PRO A 954 -20.13 -21.96 -41.67
N GLY A 955 -20.68 -22.33 -40.49
CA GLY A 955 -20.24 -23.46 -39.68
C GLY A 955 -19.13 -23.15 -38.67
N GLU A 956 -18.15 -22.32 -38.99
CA GLU A 956 -17.09 -21.90 -38.05
C GLU A 956 -17.39 -20.60 -37.32
N GLY A 957 -18.02 -19.65 -37.99
CA GLY A 957 -18.28 -18.31 -37.47
C GLY A 957 -19.52 -18.18 -36.57
N GLY A 958 -20.21 -19.28 -36.31
CA GLY A 958 -21.51 -19.29 -35.58
C GLY A 958 -22.75 -19.33 -36.47
N LEU A 959 -23.91 -19.22 -35.85
CA LEU A 959 -25.22 -19.31 -36.53
C LEU A 959 -26.09 -18.13 -36.11
N PHE A 960 -26.76 -17.47 -37.06
CA PHE A 960 -27.83 -16.53 -36.80
C PHE A 960 -28.95 -16.68 -37.82
N ARG A 961 -30.14 -17.12 -37.40
CA ARG A 961 -31.33 -17.38 -38.24
C ARG A 961 -32.22 -16.17 -38.29
N LYS A 962 -31.74 -15.10 -38.95
CA LYS A 962 -32.46 -13.83 -39.12
C LYS A 962 -33.83 -14.01 -39.80
N GLU A 963 -33.92 -14.94 -40.75
CA GLU A 963 -35.14 -15.26 -41.49
C GLU A 963 -36.34 -15.66 -40.62
N ILE A 964 -36.09 -16.27 -39.45
CA ILE A 964 -37.14 -16.56 -38.47
C ILE A 964 -37.72 -15.25 -37.92
N LEU A 965 -36.85 -14.32 -37.53
CA LEU A 965 -37.25 -13.04 -36.97
C LEU A 965 -37.93 -12.12 -38.00
N ASP A 966 -37.50 -12.20 -39.28
CA ASP A 966 -38.09 -11.43 -40.37
C ASP A 966 -39.52 -11.87 -40.70
N GLN A 967 -39.86 -13.14 -40.45
CA GLN A 967 -41.19 -13.69 -40.64
C GLN A 967 -42.18 -13.45 -39.49
N MET A 968 -41.64 -13.10 -38.29
CA MET A 968 -42.47 -12.83 -37.13
C MET A 968 -43.12 -11.44 -37.20
N PRO A 969 -44.32 -11.22 -36.61
CA PRO A 969 -44.89 -9.90 -36.50
C PRO A 969 -44.02 -9.01 -35.60
N ALA A 970 -43.75 -7.80 -36.07
CA ALA A 970 -43.02 -6.83 -35.28
C ALA A 970 -43.89 -6.25 -34.16
N VAL A 971 -43.38 -6.18 -32.95
CA VAL A 971 -43.97 -5.42 -31.84
C VAL A 971 -43.77 -3.92 -32.08
N GLU A 972 -42.56 -3.59 -32.53
CA GLU A 972 -42.17 -2.25 -32.94
C GLU A 972 -41.11 -2.33 -34.05
N GLU A 973 -41.20 -1.42 -35.01
CA GLU A 973 -40.29 -1.36 -36.12
C GLU A 973 -39.98 0.07 -36.51
N THR A 974 -38.70 0.38 -36.70
CA THR A 974 -38.21 1.65 -37.24
C THR A 974 -37.57 1.44 -38.61
N ALA A 975 -37.02 2.48 -39.18
CA ALA A 975 -36.24 2.33 -40.43
C ALA A 975 -35.05 1.35 -40.29
N LEU A 976 -34.40 1.32 -39.12
CA LEU A 976 -33.12 0.61 -38.88
C LEU A 976 -33.26 -0.54 -37.86
N VAL A 977 -34.23 -0.53 -36.97
CA VAL A 977 -34.33 -1.50 -35.87
C VAL A 977 -35.70 -2.17 -35.88
N ARG A 978 -35.73 -3.46 -35.57
CA ARG A 978 -36.94 -4.25 -35.44
C ARG A 978 -36.95 -5.01 -34.12
N HIS A 979 -38.09 -4.95 -33.43
CA HIS A 979 -38.39 -5.67 -32.20
C HIS A 979 -39.43 -6.73 -32.46
N VAL A 980 -39.15 -7.97 -32.13
CA VAL A 980 -40.07 -9.12 -32.22
C VAL A 980 -40.18 -9.80 -30.86
N ARG A 981 -41.32 -10.47 -30.62
CA ARG A 981 -41.63 -11.16 -29.37
C ARG A 981 -42.08 -12.58 -29.62
N PHE A 982 -41.48 -13.52 -28.91
CA PHE A 982 -41.88 -14.91 -28.88
C PHE A 982 -42.98 -15.13 -27.84
N ASP A 983 -43.87 -16.07 -28.07
CA ASP A 983 -45.00 -16.41 -27.17
C ASP A 983 -44.50 -17.10 -25.89
N ARG A 984 -43.31 -17.72 -25.92
CA ARG A 984 -42.64 -18.38 -24.80
C ARG A 984 -41.18 -17.89 -24.66
N PRO A 985 -40.60 -17.99 -23.44
CA PRO A 985 -39.24 -17.60 -23.26
C PRO A 985 -38.22 -18.39 -24.12
N LEU A 986 -37.21 -17.68 -24.59
CA LEU A 986 -36.03 -18.26 -25.21
C LEU A 986 -35.14 -18.80 -24.10
N ARG A 987 -34.49 -19.93 -24.35
CA ARG A 987 -33.46 -20.46 -23.43
C ARG A 987 -32.09 -20.01 -23.89
N ILE A 988 -31.42 -19.20 -23.04
CA ILE A 988 -30.08 -18.67 -23.29
C ILE A 988 -29.09 -19.50 -22.48
N MET A 989 -28.07 -20.05 -23.15
CA MET A 989 -27.04 -20.86 -22.54
C MET A 989 -25.65 -20.32 -22.91
N MET A 990 -24.77 -20.16 -21.93
CA MET A 990 -23.44 -19.56 -22.12
C MET A 990 -22.36 -20.34 -21.36
N ASP A 991 -21.35 -20.80 -22.06
CA ASP A 991 -20.14 -21.39 -21.47
C ASP A 991 -18.90 -20.57 -21.83
N GLY A 992 -18.60 -19.58 -20.99
CA GLY A 992 -17.47 -18.68 -21.18
C GLY A 992 -16.07 -19.38 -21.11
N LYS A 993 -16.00 -20.59 -20.56
CA LYS A 993 -14.75 -21.37 -20.55
C LYS A 993 -14.49 -22.04 -21.87
N LYS A 994 -15.55 -22.57 -22.48
CA LYS A 994 -15.49 -23.16 -23.83
C LYS A 994 -15.71 -22.10 -24.91
N GLN A 995 -16.00 -20.88 -24.54
CA GLN A 995 -16.32 -19.76 -25.44
C GLN A 995 -17.49 -20.00 -26.37
N VAL A 996 -18.45 -20.81 -25.97
CA VAL A 996 -19.65 -21.11 -26.74
C VAL A 996 -20.89 -20.56 -26.06
N GLY A 997 -21.83 -20.05 -26.85
CA GLY A 997 -23.11 -19.57 -26.38
C GLY A 997 -24.22 -19.83 -27.40
N ALA A 998 -25.42 -20.09 -26.93
CA ALA A 998 -26.58 -20.33 -27.77
C ALA A 998 -27.83 -19.67 -27.20
N VAL A 999 -28.72 -19.23 -28.08
CA VAL A 999 -30.10 -18.86 -27.79
C VAL A 999 -30.99 -19.84 -28.52
N LEU A 1000 -31.70 -20.65 -27.74
CA LEU A 1000 -32.59 -21.70 -28.28
C LEU A 1000 -33.96 -21.13 -28.53
N LEU A 1001 -34.57 -21.64 -29.57
CA LEU A 1001 -36.00 -21.41 -29.88
C LEU A 1001 -36.87 -22.06 -28.78
N PRO A 1002 -38.08 -21.54 -28.48
CA PRO A 1002 -38.99 -22.18 -27.56
C PRO A 1002 -39.35 -23.60 -28.05
N GLU A 1003 -39.36 -24.58 -27.13
CA GLU A 1003 -39.79 -25.94 -27.46
C GLU A 1003 -41.19 -25.90 -28.08
N ASN A 1004 -41.35 -26.37 -29.32
CA ASN A 1004 -42.64 -26.64 -29.91
C ASN A 1004 -43.30 -27.79 -29.12
N GLU A 1005 -44.52 -27.62 -28.62
CA GLU A 1005 -45.32 -28.75 -28.16
C GLU A 1005 -45.38 -29.76 -29.29
N VAL A 1006 -44.85 -30.93 -29.05
CA VAL A 1006 -45.15 -32.12 -29.86
C VAL A 1006 -46.63 -32.35 -29.67
N VAL A 1007 -47.44 -31.95 -30.65
CA VAL A 1007 -48.82 -32.38 -30.74
C VAL A 1007 -48.77 -33.89 -30.90
N GLU A 1008 -48.97 -34.62 -29.83
CA GLU A 1008 -49.29 -36.05 -29.91
C GLU A 1008 -50.55 -36.19 -30.77
N THR A 1009 -50.39 -36.47 -32.06
CA THR A 1009 -51.47 -36.98 -32.88
C THR A 1009 -51.84 -38.35 -32.35
N ASN A 1010 -52.90 -38.41 -31.56
CA ASN A 1010 -53.57 -39.63 -31.20
C ASN A 1010 -54.17 -40.22 -32.49
N ASP A 1011 -53.38 -40.95 -33.24
CA ASP A 1011 -53.90 -41.97 -34.20
C ASP A 1011 -54.10 -43.27 -33.42
N GLN A 1012 -55.34 -43.46 -32.97
CA GLN A 1012 -55.82 -44.79 -32.70
C GLN A 1012 -56.51 -45.35 -33.95
N PRO A 1013 -56.27 -46.62 -34.29
CA PRO A 1013 -56.84 -47.29 -35.43
C PRO A 1013 -58.31 -47.63 -35.19
#